data_779a8686c5c8b42fc65137ce704cba0d
#
_entry.id   779a8686c5c8b42fc65137ce704cba0d
#
_cell.length_a   1.000
_cell.length_b   1.000
_cell.length_c   1.000
_cell.angle_alpha   90.00
_cell.angle_beta   90.00
_cell.angle_gamma   90.00
#
_symmetry.space_group_name_H-M   'P 1'
#
loop_
_entity.id
_entity.type
_entity.pdbx_description
1 polymer ?
#
loop_
_entity_poly.entity_id
_entity_poly.type
_entity_poly.pdbx_seq_one_letter_code
_entity_poly.pdbx_strand_id
1 'polypeptide(L)'
;MRPIILTSLMFSLAGCGIGDQSTQKTNTDWEFLGNSSEMQHTSDLKVINKENIGSLGLAWWVELPVSDGLVGNPLVKDGIVFQGAPNGQIIANEVKTGKLIWSFKDDNAQQGSSFAGYWGRRFNRGVALSGSNVIVASGDCRLIAVDQHSGKKVWEVTSCNSKDMYAITAAPRVGNGLVFIGNACLDTGTTRGYVDAFDAKNGDHRWRFYTVPDDPSKPQSALYENAAKTWGKDWYSKSHGCGSAWDAMTYDPELNQLYIGVGGPAPFDPSRRGENAGDELFTNSIVALDASTGEYKWHFKQTPQDAWNYDSSVGIMVANITVGDQSKRAVLSVPKGGFAYALDAKTGQFISGGAYMPMEWASGLDANGRPIMRREGQYWLNSNKSYMQLPNGLGAHGWEAIAFNPDDQTVFIPAMSQPTLVKDDPNSALGGQSFEPIQRSADGKYETYGETVAWDVRKNAVKWRSRLPIPTNGGLLHTSGGLVFQGTGDGRFQVLDDATGKTLWSHEIGGAVRAAPSTVMIDGEQYVLLATGTGTAAATGSLNSDAASALRARTPPRLLAFKVGGTQEYPPFAQAQKVAAPVTPRQPEEAAAIGKQLFEASGCVECHGLHGNSAGGRVPNLIYAPPPNYEFFETVVRQGALSKGGGGMPAFADFTDDHLKAIFAYLTNQAWDAHEGKGPVEGTRWNTPQ
;
A
#
# COMPACT_ATOMS: atom_id res chain seq x y z
N MET A 1 61.18 49.39 -47.97
CA MET A 1 60.47 48.71 -46.92
C MET A 1 59.67 47.57 -47.56
N ARG A 2 60.10 46.36 -47.38
CA ARG A 2 59.49 45.17 -47.99
C ARG A 2 58.57 44.49 -46.91
N PRO A 3 57.38 44.05 -47.25
CA PRO A 3 56.59 43.24 -46.34
C PRO A 3 56.94 41.74 -46.42
N ILE A 4 57.03 41.10 -45.29
CA ILE A 4 57.30 39.68 -45.10
C ILE A 4 55.98 38.95 -45.28
N ILE A 5 55.93 37.97 -46.18
CA ILE A 5 54.81 37.06 -46.39
C ILE A 5 55.04 35.84 -45.45
N LEU A 6 54.12 35.58 -44.46
CA LEU A 6 54.08 34.36 -43.66
C LEU A 6 53.13 33.37 -44.33
N THR A 7 53.71 32.26 -44.79
CA THR A 7 52.94 31.12 -45.32
C THR A 7 52.48 30.22 -44.19
N SER A 8 51.17 30.11 -44.02
CA SER A 8 50.57 29.17 -43.03
C SER A 8 50.47 27.77 -43.64
N LEU A 9 51.15 26.80 -43.06
CA LEU A 9 50.94 25.37 -43.31
C LEU A 9 49.70 24.93 -42.54
N MET A 10 48.65 24.47 -43.21
CA MET A 10 47.53 23.75 -42.64
C MET A 10 47.94 22.28 -42.45
N PHE A 11 48.07 21.84 -41.24
CA PHE A 11 48.05 20.39 -40.86
C PHE A 11 46.65 19.93 -40.71
N SER A 12 46.15 19.03 -41.55
CA SER A 12 44.92 18.28 -41.41
C SER A 12 45.13 17.18 -40.35
N LEU A 13 44.63 17.39 -39.15
CA LEU A 13 44.47 16.33 -38.15
C LEU A 13 43.18 15.56 -38.46
N ALA A 14 43.35 14.35 -38.97
CA ALA A 14 42.25 13.36 -38.98
C ALA A 14 41.91 13.01 -37.55
N GLY A 15 40.83 13.60 -37.01
CA GLY A 15 40.26 13.23 -35.75
C GLY A 15 39.55 11.88 -35.85
N CYS A 16 40.14 10.82 -35.32
CA CYS A 16 39.40 9.64 -34.92
C CYS A 16 38.37 10.06 -33.89
N GLY A 17 37.10 10.02 -34.23
CA GLY A 17 35.99 10.15 -33.29
C GLY A 17 36.06 9.02 -32.28
N ILE A 18 36.60 9.29 -31.11
CA ILE A 18 36.38 8.46 -29.94
C ILE A 18 34.93 8.74 -29.57
N GLY A 19 34.06 7.78 -29.92
CA GLY A 19 32.70 7.79 -29.41
C GLY A 19 32.75 7.90 -27.89
N ASP A 20 32.05 8.87 -27.36
CA ASP A 20 31.79 9.07 -25.94
C ASP A 20 31.09 7.81 -25.42
N GLN A 21 31.87 6.82 -25.00
CA GLN A 21 31.37 5.76 -24.15
C GLN A 21 31.13 6.44 -22.82
N SER A 22 29.89 6.94 -22.61
CA SER A 22 29.40 7.25 -21.28
C SER A 22 29.70 6.03 -20.41
N THR A 23 30.70 6.14 -19.55
CA THR A 23 31.02 5.12 -18.57
C THR A 23 29.77 4.94 -17.69
N GLN A 24 28.96 3.93 -18.05
CA GLN A 24 27.82 3.52 -17.24
C GLN A 24 28.38 3.21 -15.85
N LYS A 25 27.86 3.86 -14.81
CA LYS A 25 28.25 3.57 -13.43
C LYS A 25 28.26 2.06 -13.26
N THR A 26 29.38 1.50 -12.86
CA THR A 26 29.52 0.06 -12.68
C THR A 26 28.63 -0.50 -11.57
N ASN A 27 28.28 0.37 -10.60
CA ASN A 27 27.35 0.07 -9.51
C ASN A 27 26.39 1.24 -9.30
N THR A 28 25.13 0.94 -8.97
CA THR A 28 24.11 1.92 -8.58
C THR A 28 23.40 1.41 -7.33
N ASP A 29 22.91 2.33 -6.53
CA ASP A 29 22.11 2.05 -5.34
C ASP A 29 20.63 2.34 -5.60
N TRP A 30 19.77 1.89 -4.67
CA TRP A 30 18.35 2.21 -4.57
C TRP A 30 18.03 2.61 -3.14
N GLU A 31 18.47 3.82 -2.76
CA GLU A 31 18.49 4.26 -1.34
C GLU A 31 17.14 4.78 -0.83
N PHE A 32 16.20 5.10 -1.71
CA PHE A 32 14.86 5.58 -1.37
C PHE A 32 13.80 4.60 -1.87
N LEU A 33 12.65 4.55 -1.22
CA LEU A 33 11.54 3.67 -1.61
C LEU A 33 11.15 3.84 -3.10
N GLY A 34 11.18 5.07 -3.59
CA GLY A 34 10.89 5.41 -4.99
C GLY A 34 12.11 5.69 -5.85
N ASN A 35 13.32 5.20 -5.48
CA ASN A 35 14.62 5.52 -6.07
C ASN A 35 15.11 6.95 -5.78
N SER A 36 14.22 7.86 -5.50
CA SER A 36 14.52 9.22 -5.01
C SER A 36 13.54 9.60 -3.92
N SER A 37 13.82 10.68 -3.19
CA SER A 37 12.90 11.24 -2.20
C SER A 37 11.59 11.76 -2.83
N GLU A 38 11.57 11.95 -4.14
CA GLU A 38 10.41 12.37 -4.95
C GLU A 38 9.43 11.22 -5.25
N MET A 39 9.79 9.98 -4.90
CA MET A 39 8.92 8.80 -4.95
C MET A 39 8.43 8.41 -6.35
N GLN A 40 9.26 8.60 -7.39
CA GLN A 40 8.85 8.36 -8.78
C GLN A 40 8.87 6.89 -9.20
N HIS A 41 9.52 6.00 -8.45
CA HIS A 41 9.67 4.57 -8.77
C HIS A 41 10.14 4.31 -10.21
N THR A 42 11.10 5.10 -10.65
CA THR A 42 11.72 5.00 -11.98
C THR A 42 13.23 4.86 -11.87
N SER A 43 13.85 4.30 -12.89
CA SER A 43 15.31 4.14 -13.01
C SER A 43 15.77 4.39 -14.43
N ASP A 44 16.91 5.06 -14.58
CA ASP A 44 17.57 5.31 -15.88
C ASP A 44 18.26 4.05 -16.44
N LEU A 45 18.27 2.95 -15.70
CA LEU A 45 18.86 1.68 -16.14
C LEU A 45 18.09 1.11 -17.32
N LYS A 46 18.85 0.66 -18.34
CA LYS A 46 18.32 0.13 -19.60
C LYS A 46 19.05 -1.12 -20.11
N VAL A 47 19.87 -1.76 -19.26
CA VAL A 47 20.53 -3.03 -19.63
C VAL A 47 19.47 -4.10 -19.85
N ILE A 48 18.46 -4.17 -18.97
CA ILE A 48 17.23 -4.94 -19.20
C ILE A 48 16.28 -4.06 -20.01
N ASN A 49 15.90 -4.51 -21.20
CA ASN A 49 15.11 -3.74 -22.16
C ASN A 49 14.19 -4.64 -22.99
N LYS A 50 13.41 -4.04 -23.90
CA LYS A 50 12.43 -4.76 -24.75
C LYS A 50 13.05 -5.86 -25.62
N GLU A 51 14.32 -5.72 -26.01
CA GLU A 51 14.98 -6.67 -26.91
C GLU A 51 15.45 -7.94 -26.19
N ASN A 52 15.83 -7.84 -24.91
CA ASN A 52 16.40 -8.94 -24.14
C ASN A 52 15.51 -9.44 -22.99
N ILE A 53 14.35 -8.83 -22.77
CA ILE A 53 13.44 -9.21 -21.68
C ILE A 53 13.03 -10.68 -21.72
N GLY A 54 12.96 -11.29 -22.91
CA GLY A 54 12.69 -12.72 -23.07
C GLY A 54 13.71 -13.65 -22.41
N SER A 55 14.91 -13.13 -22.12
CA SER A 55 16.00 -13.83 -21.43
C SER A 55 16.08 -13.49 -19.94
N LEU A 56 15.10 -12.75 -19.39
CA LEU A 56 15.05 -12.48 -17.96
C LEU A 56 14.82 -13.77 -17.19
N GLY A 57 15.69 -14.05 -16.23
CA GLY A 57 15.58 -15.24 -15.39
C GLY A 57 15.99 -14.97 -13.95
N LEU A 58 15.74 -15.94 -13.09
CA LEU A 58 16.07 -15.86 -11.68
C LEU A 58 17.58 -16.00 -11.48
N ALA A 59 18.20 -15.00 -10.80
CA ALA A 59 19.60 -15.07 -10.40
C ALA A 59 19.76 -15.84 -9.08
N TRP A 60 18.89 -15.56 -8.12
CA TRP A 60 18.81 -16.26 -6.84
C TRP A 60 17.48 -15.97 -6.13
N TRP A 61 17.18 -16.75 -5.11
CA TRP A 61 16.10 -16.51 -4.17
C TRP A 61 16.47 -17.00 -2.77
N VAL A 62 15.87 -16.39 -1.76
CA VAL A 62 16.02 -16.79 -0.35
C VAL A 62 14.69 -16.71 0.38
N GLU A 63 14.43 -17.67 1.25
CA GLU A 63 13.34 -17.58 2.22
C GLU A 63 13.75 -16.68 3.38
N LEU A 64 12.85 -15.79 3.78
CA LEU A 64 13.11 -14.88 4.88
C LEU A 64 12.47 -15.41 6.17
N PRO A 65 13.16 -15.30 7.32
CA PRO A 65 12.68 -15.84 8.59
C PRO A 65 11.62 -14.93 9.24
N VAL A 66 10.54 -14.70 8.52
CA VAL A 66 9.42 -13.84 8.96
C VAL A 66 8.11 -14.63 8.95
N SER A 67 7.21 -14.28 9.85
CA SER A 67 5.96 -15.03 10.08
C SER A 67 4.76 -14.48 9.32
N ASP A 68 4.91 -13.38 8.58
CA ASP A 68 3.83 -12.74 7.83
C ASP A 68 4.35 -12.15 6.52
N GLY A 69 3.44 -11.71 5.64
CA GLY A 69 3.79 -11.27 4.31
C GLY A 69 4.65 -10.01 4.24
N LEU A 70 5.50 -9.95 3.24
CA LEU A 70 6.33 -8.79 2.94
C LEU A 70 5.56 -7.82 2.05
N VAL A 71 5.46 -6.58 2.47
CA VAL A 71 4.78 -5.51 1.73
C VAL A 71 5.67 -4.29 1.48
N GLY A 72 6.84 -4.23 2.13
CA GLY A 72 7.83 -3.19 1.96
C GLY A 72 8.71 -3.41 0.74
N ASN A 73 9.05 -2.33 0.04
CA ASN A 73 9.97 -2.37 -1.09
C ASN A 73 11.40 -2.61 -0.60
N PRO A 74 12.19 -3.47 -1.27
CA PRO A 74 13.60 -3.65 -0.94
C PRO A 74 14.41 -2.38 -1.27
N LEU A 75 15.27 -1.93 -0.35
CA LEU A 75 16.23 -0.86 -0.59
C LEU A 75 17.63 -1.44 -0.77
N VAL A 76 18.49 -0.75 -1.52
CA VAL A 76 19.85 -1.20 -1.76
C VAL A 76 20.84 -0.06 -1.54
N LYS A 77 21.92 -0.39 -0.81
CA LYS A 77 23.07 0.50 -0.65
C LYS A 77 24.33 -0.34 -0.49
N ASP A 78 25.40 0.08 -1.15
CA ASP A 78 26.73 -0.55 -1.06
C ASP A 78 26.70 -2.08 -1.31
N GLY A 79 25.84 -2.54 -2.24
CA GLY A 79 25.68 -3.96 -2.55
C GLY A 79 24.92 -4.78 -1.50
N ILE A 80 24.30 -4.14 -0.53
CA ILE A 80 23.46 -4.77 0.49
C ILE A 80 21.99 -4.43 0.22
N VAL A 81 21.12 -5.43 0.17
CA VAL A 81 19.67 -5.22 0.10
C VAL A 81 19.08 -5.30 1.52
N PHE A 82 18.30 -4.28 1.87
CA PHE A 82 17.61 -4.15 3.14
C PHE A 82 16.12 -4.35 2.94
N GLN A 83 15.56 -5.36 3.59
CA GLN A 83 14.14 -5.68 3.57
C GLN A 83 13.52 -5.42 4.93
N GLY A 84 12.56 -4.49 4.97
CA GLY A 84 11.69 -4.32 6.13
C GLY A 84 10.67 -5.44 6.22
N ALA A 85 10.40 -5.89 7.44
CA ALA A 85 9.47 -6.97 7.71
C ALA A 85 8.58 -6.66 8.93
N PRO A 86 7.49 -7.41 9.14
CA PRO A 86 6.57 -7.18 10.26
C PRO A 86 7.25 -7.01 11.61
N ASN A 87 6.66 -6.22 12.49
CA ASN A 87 7.17 -5.89 13.84
C ASN A 87 8.50 -5.11 13.87
N GLY A 88 8.82 -4.35 12.81
CA GLY A 88 10.06 -3.60 12.78
C GLY A 88 11.31 -4.46 12.60
N GLN A 89 11.16 -5.68 12.09
CA GLN A 89 12.30 -6.52 11.71
C GLN A 89 12.96 -5.99 10.44
N ILE A 90 14.28 -6.12 10.36
CA ILE A 90 15.09 -5.79 9.17
C ILE A 90 15.93 -7.00 8.82
N ILE A 91 16.03 -7.30 7.53
CA ILE A 91 16.86 -8.38 7.01
C ILE A 91 17.78 -7.78 5.95
N ALA A 92 19.09 -8.02 6.09
CA ALA A 92 20.11 -7.54 5.17
C ALA A 92 20.79 -8.72 4.46
N ASN A 93 20.72 -8.70 3.13
CA ASN A 93 21.29 -9.73 2.28
C ASN A 93 22.25 -9.11 1.27
N GLU A 94 23.25 -9.86 0.81
CA GLU A 94 24.10 -9.46 -0.29
C GLU A 94 23.31 -9.47 -1.60
N VAL A 95 23.31 -8.36 -2.36
CA VAL A 95 22.54 -8.23 -3.61
C VAL A 95 22.92 -9.29 -4.65
N LYS A 96 24.20 -9.61 -4.75
CA LYS A 96 24.73 -10.49 -5.81
C LYS A 96 24.37 -11.96 -5.62
N THR A 97 24.26 -12.43 -4.38
CA THR A 97 24.11 -13.84 -4.04
C THR A 97 22.88 -14.17 -3.22
N GLY A 98 22.20 -13.17 -2.65
CA GLY A 98 21.13 -13.36 -1.66
C GLY A 98 21.60 -13.83 -0.28
N LYS A 99 22.91 -13.97 -0.05
CA LYS A 99 23.46 -14.43 1.23
C LYS A 99 23.08 -13.49 2.36
N LEU A 100 22.56 -14.04 3.45
CA LEU A 100 22.25 -13.27 4.67
C LEU A 100 23.53 -12.68 5.26
N ILE A 101 23.54 -11.37 5.50
CA ILE A 101 24.63 -10.65 6.18
C ILE A 101 24.26 -10.53 7.66
N TRP A 102 23.10 -9.95 7.97
CA TRP A 102 22.56 -9.86 9.32
C TRP A 102 21.03 -9.77 9.30
N SER A 103 20.43 -9.97 10.45
CA SER A 103 19.01 -9.76 10.67
C SER A 103 18.83 -9.07 12.02
N PHE A 104 18.05 -7.99 12.04
CA PHE A 104 17.64 -7.31 13.25
C PHE A 104 16.21 -7.71 13.59
N LYS A 105 16.00 -8.13 14.83
CA LYS A 105 14.69 -8.39 15.41
C LYS A 105 14.68 -7.76 16.79
N ASP A 106 13.69 -6.94 17.05
CA ASP A 106 13.55 -6.34 18.37
C ASP A 106 12.81 -7.28 19.32
N ASP A 107 13.51 -7.81 20.31
CA ASP A 107 12.95 -8.69 21.32
C ASP A 107 12.06 -7.96 22.33
N ASN A 108 12.16 -6.62 22.40
CA ASN A 108 11.36 -5.77 23.29
C ASN A 108 10.08 -5.22 22.64
N ALA A 109 9.73 -5.69 21.44
CA ALA A 109 8.50 -5.26 20.78
C ALA A 109 7.31 -5.45 21.71
N GLN A 110 6.77 -4.34 22.24
CA GLN A 110 5.67 -4.38 23.18
C GLN A 110 4.42 -4.94 22.52
N GLN A 111 3.78 -5.86 23.21
CA GLN A 111 2.52 -6.43 22.78
C GLN A 111 1.42 -5.40 23.07
N GLY A 112 1.18 -4.44 22.14
CA GLY A 112 0.02 -3.56 22.24
C GLY A 112 -1.25 -4.40 22.27
N SER A 113 -2.13 -4.15 23.21
CA SER A 113 -3.47 -4.73 23.26
C SER A 113 -4.32 -3.97 22.25
N SER A 114 -5.04 -4.66 21.39
CA SER A 114 -6.12 -4.11 20.57
C SER A 114 -5.95 -4.27 19.07
N PHE A 115 -6.95 -3.87 18.33
CA PHE A 115 -6.99 -3.75 16.87
C PHE A 115 -5.78 -2.95 16.28
N ALA A 116 -5.27 -1.94 17.01
CA ALA A 116 -4.03 -1.23 16.68
C ALA A 116 -2.82 -2.17 16.59
N GLY A 117 -2.68 -3.06 17.56
CA GLY A 117 -1.64 -4.08 17.57
C GLY A 117 -1.78 -5.09 16.43
N TYR A 118 -2.99 -5.34 15.94
CA TYR A 118 -3.23 -6.22 14.81
C TYR A 118 -2.61 -5.67 13.52
N TRP A 119 -2.96 -4.43 13.13
CA TRP A 119 -2.45 -3.80 11.92
C TRP A 119 -0.96 -3.45 12.02
N GLY A 120 -0.54 -2.81 13.11
CA GLY A 120 0.83 -2.36 13.29
C GLY A 120 1.86 -3.49 13.33
N ARG A 121 1.46 -4.71 13.71
CA ARG A 121 2.38 -5.86 13.74
C ARG A 121 2.48 -6.61 12.43
N ARG A 122 1.53 -6.45 11.54
CA ARG A 122 1.48 -7.19 10.27
C ARG A 122 1.96 -6.37 9.10
N PHE A 123 1.81 -5.05 9.18
CA PHE A 123 2.20 -4.15 8.12
C PHE A 123 3.49 -3.43 8.48
N ASN A 124 4.51 -3.61 7.66
CA ASN A 124 5.70 -2.78 7.60
C ASN A 124 5.97 -2.51 6.12
N ARG A 125 5.77 -1.25 5.71
CA ARG A 125 5.87 -0.85 4.29
C ARG A 125 7.29 -0.55 3.85
N GLY A 126 8.29 -0.83 4.70
CA GLY A 126 9.70 -0.73 4.35
C GLY A 126 10.54 -0.02 5.40
N VAL A 127 11.76 0.24 5.01
CA VAL A 127 12.78 0.94 5.80
C VAL A 127 13.19 2.23 5.11
N ALA A 128 13.93 3.09 5.81
CA ALA A 128 14.61 4.25 5.23
C ALA A 128 16.11 4.14 5.47
N LEU A 129 16.91 4.69 4.56
CA LEU A 129 18.37 4.75 4.68
C LEU A 129 18.79 6.20 4.92
N SER A 130 19.64 6.44 5.92
CA SER A 130 20.20 7.75 6.19
C SER A 130 21.61 7.64 6.76
N GLY A 131 22.59 8.15 6.03
CA GLY A 131 24.01 7.96 6.40
C GLY A 131 24.39 6.48 6.47
N SER A 132 24.80 6.01 7.63
CA SER A 132 25.08 4.60 7.93
C SER A 132 23.91 3.88 8.64
N ASN A 133 22.77 4.53 8.78
CA ASN A 133 21.62 3.99 9.48
C ASN A 133 20.57 3.41 8.53
N VAL A 134 20.05 2.23 8.90
CA VAL A 134 18.79 1.69 8.39
C VAL A 134 17.73 1.94 9.46
N ILE A 135 16.68 2.66 9.10
CA ILE A 135 15.64 3.12 10.03
C ILE A 135 14.34 2.39 9.74
N VAL A 136 13.75 1.77 10.74
CA VAL A 136 12.49 1.05 10.64
C VAL A 136 11.48 1.59 11.65
N ALA A 137 10.22 1.56 11.28
CA ALA A 137 9.12 1.80 12.22
C ALA A 137 8.56 0.48 12.74
N SER A 138 8.29 0.43 14.03
CA SER A 138 7.62 -0.70 14.67
C SER A 138 6.14 -0.39 14.92
N GLY A 139 5.29 -1.41 14.81
CA GLY A 139 3.84 -1.27 15.01
C GLY A 139 3.42 -0.79 16.40
N ASP A 140 4.30 -0.85 17.38
CA ASP A 140 4.13 -0.33 18.74
C ASP A 140 4.60 1.13 18.88
N CYS A 141 4.64 1.88 17.79
CA CYS A 141 4.93 3.32 17.77
C CYS A 141 6.39 3.74 17.94
N ARG A 142 7.35 2.85 17.71
CA ARG A 142 8.77 3.21 17.81
C ARG A 142 9.42 3.38 16.43
N LEU A 143 10.37 4.30 16.36
CA LEU A 143 11.39 4.36 15.32
C LEU A 143 12.68 3.78 15.85
N ILE A 144 13.31 2.90 15.11
CA ILE A 144 14.53 2.20 15.50
C ILE A 144 15.54 2.35 14.35
N ALA A 145 16.72 2.88 14.65
CA ALA A 145 17.83 2.91 13.72
C ALA A 145 18.86 1.83 14.09
N VAL A 146 19.29 1.12 13.06
CA VAL A 146 20.37 0.14 13.17
C VAL A 146 21.50 0.50 12.20
N ASP A 147 22.73 0.17 12.56
CA ASP A 147 23.88 0.34 11.68
C ASP A 147 23.79 -0.60 10.47
N GLN A 148 23.96 -0.06 9.26
CA GLN A 148 23.76 -0.80 8.01
C GLN A 148 24.70 -1.99 7.81
N HIS A 149 25.89 -1.99 8.42
CA HIS A 149 26.88 -3.06 8.24
C HIS A 149 26.77 -4.14 9.32
N SER A 150 26.47 -3.75 10.57
CA SER A 150 26.46 -4.68 11.70
C SER A 150 25.07 -5.10 12.18
N GLY A 151 24.01 -4.42 11.76
CA GLY A 151 22.63 -4.65 12.25
C GLY A 151 22.44 -4.29 13.73
N LYS A 152 23.40 -3.62 14.37
CA LYS A 152 23.31 -3.22 15.78
C LYS A 152 22.47 -1.95 15.93
N LYS A 153 21.61 -1.92 16.96
CA LYS A 153 20.81 -0.74 17.28
C LYS A 153 21.68 0.46 17.62
N VAL A 154 21.41 1.60 16.96
CA VAL A 154 22.10 2.89 17.15
C VAL A 154 21.28 3.79 18.06
N TRP A 155 20.00 3.97 17.74
CA TRP A 155 19.07 4.73 18.55
C TRP A 155 17.64 4.18 18.41
N GLU A 156 16.80 4.56 19.37
CA GLU A 156 15.37 4.24 19.38
C GLU A 156 14.60 5.37 20.03
N VAL A 157 13.45 5.73 19.45
CA VAL A 157 12.53 6.75 19.98
C VAL A 157 11.09 6.31 19.83
N THR A 158 10.23 6.80 20.72
CA THR A 158 8.78 6.59 20.66
C THR A 158 8.11 7.80 20.00
N SER A 159 7.40 7.60 18.89
CA SER A 159 6.65 8.64 18.19
C SER A 159 5.20 8.73 18.67
N CYS A 160 4.55 7.61 18.95
CA CYS A 160 3.16 7.60 19.40
C CYS A 160 2.95 6.67 20.60
N ASN A 161 1.77 6.69 21.18
CA ASN A 161 1.41 5.78 22.27
C ASN A 161 0.42 4.72 21.77
N SER A 162 0.86 3.49 21.65
CA SER A 162 0.03 2.39 21.15
C SER A 162 -1.16 2.05 22.07
N LYS A 163 -1.12 2.48 23.33
CA LYS A 163 -2.26 2.32 24.27
C LYS A 163 -3.42 3.25 23.94
N ASP A 164 -3.12 4.37 23.26
CA ASP A 164 -4.12 5.36 22.84
C ASP A 164 -4.67 5.07 21.43
N MET A 165 -4.63 3.82 21.00
CA MET A 165 -5.12 3.37 19.68
C MET A 165 -4.32 3.89 18.47
N TYR A 166 -3.06 4.28 18.68
CA TYR A 166 -2.15 4.57 17.59
C TYR A 166 -1.34 3.35 17.17
N ALA A 167 -0.97 3.31 15.91
CA ALA A 167 0.00 2.36 15.36
C ALA A 167 0.84 3.03 14.27
N ILE A 168 1.98 2.45 13.92
CA ILE A 168 2.74 2.84 12.74
C ILE A 168 2.80 1.65 11.78
N THR A 169 2.40 1.88 10.54
CA THR A 169 2.44 0.89 9.46
C THR A 169 3.26 1.37 8.26
N ALA A 170 3.58 2.67 8.22
CA ALA A 170 4.35 3.31 7.16
C ALA A 170 5.83 2.91 7.19
N ALA A 171 6.49 2.99 6.05
CA ALA A 171 7.93 3.16 6.01
C ALA A 171 8.28 4.61 6.38
N PRO A 172 9.33 4.87 7.17
CA PRO A 172 9.83 6.22 7.39
C PRO A 172 10.26 6.87 6.08
N ARG A 173 10.15 8.19 5.97
CA ARG A 173 10.72 8.97 4.87
C ARG A 173 11.89 9.79 5.37
N VAL A 174 12.89 10.00 4.52
CA VAL A 174 14.08 10.78 4.88
C VAL A 174 14.29 11.94 3.92
N GLY A 175 14.73 13.05 4.47
CA GLY A 175 15.06 14.26 3.70
C GLY A 175 15.65 15.33 4.60
N ASN A 176 16.58 16.13 4.09
CA ASN A 176 17.23 17.23 4.81
C ASN A 176 17.77 16.85 6.21
N GLY A 177 18.34 15.63 6.34
CA GLY A 177 18.85 15.13 7.63
C GLY A 177 17.79 14.73 8.66
N LEU A 178 16.53 14.72 8.27
CA LEU A 178 15.39 14.37 9.10
C LEU A 178 14.76 13.03 8.67
N VAL A 179 14.07 12.40 9.62
CA VAL A 179 13.17 11.26 9.40
C VAL A 179 11.75 11.71 9.68
N PHE A 180 10.86 11.52 8.73
CA PHE A 180 9.45 11.85 8.84
C PHE A 180 8.64 10.56 9.02
N ILE A 181 7.69 10.60 9.95
CA ILE A 181 6.77 9.49 10.21
C ILE A 181 5.40 9.99 10.65
N GLY A 182 4.36 9.41 10.12
CA GLY A 182 2.99 9.61 10.57
C GLY A 182 2.49 8.41 11.37
N ASN A 183 1.22 8.46 11.73
CA ASN A 183 0.57 7.39 12.48
C ASN A 183 -0.73 6.95 11.83
N ALA A 184 -1.21 5.78 12.21
CA ALA A 184 -2.54 5.27 11.93
C ALA A 184 -3.41 5.44 13.18
N CYS A 185 -4.65 5.93 13.01
CA CYS A 185 -5.64 6.13 14.06
C CYS A 185 -6.70 5.01 14.11
N LEU A 186 -6.61 4.07 13.21
CA LEU A 186 -7.46 2.86 13.10
C LEU A 186 -8.96 3.15 13.01
N ASP A 187 -9.32 4.28 12.43
CA ASP A 187 -10.70 4.67 12.12
C ASP A 187 -11.67 4.68 13.32
N THR A 188 -11.10 4.74 14.55
CA THR A 188 -11.89 4.69 15.78
C THR A 188 -12.54 6.02 16.18
N GLY A 189 -12.05 7.13 15.62
CA GLY A 189 -12.50 8.47 15.99
C GLY A 189 -12.07 8.94 17.39
N THR A 190 -11.22 8.19 18.08
CA THR A 190 -10.77 8.53 19.46
C THR A 190 -9.41 9.21 19.49
N THR A 191 -8.76 9.38 18.34
CA THR A 191 -7.40 9.88 18.22
C THR A 191 -7.31 11.04 17.25
N ARG A 192 -6.23 11.82 17.37
CA ARG A 192 -5.90 12.96 16.53
C ARG A 192 -4.64 12.68 15.75
N GLY A 193 -4.73 12.67 14.42
CA GLY A 193 -3.59 12.37 13.54
C GLY A 193 -2.51 13.43 13.59
N TYR A 194 -1.27 13.03 13.32
CA TYR A 194 -0.11 13.92 13.20
C TYR A 194 1.03 13.29 12.42
N VAL A 195 1.99 14.12 12.04
CA VAL A 195 3.30 13.74 11.49
C VAL A 195 4.39 14.32 12.38
N ASP A 196 5.40 13.50 12.66
CA ASP A 196 6.60 13.87 13.40
C ASP A 196 7.81 13.92 12.48
N ALA A 197 8.76 14.79 12.82
CA ALA A 197 10.11 14.76 12.30
C ALA A 197 11.12 14.55 13.43
N PHE A 198 12.08 13.67 13.16
CA PHE A 198 13.19 13.39 14.05
C PHE A 198 14.52 13.59 13.31
N ASP A 199 15.58 13.91 14.05
CA ASP A 199 16.92 13.93 13.50
C ASP A 199 17.34 12.52 13.10
N ALA A 200 17.76 12.33 11.86
CA ALA A 200 18.07 11.01 11.32
C ALA A 200 19.33 10.37 11.95
N LYS A 201 20.21 11.17 12.56
CA LYS A 201 21.48 10.72 13.16
C LYS A 201 21.29 10.17 14.57
N ASN A 202 20.43 10.82 15.38
CA ASN A 202 20.33 10.52 16.82
C ASN A 202 18.91 10.32 17.35
N GLY A 203 17.88 10.52 16.50
CA GLY A 203 16.49 10.33 16.88
C GLY A 203 15.87 11.48 17.68
N ASP A 204 16.55 12.63 17.82
CA ASP A 204 15.98 13.78 18.54
C ASP A 204 14.74 14.30 17.82
N HIS A 205 13.64 14.49 18.58
CA HIS A 205 12.41 15.06 18.04
C HIS A 205 12.63 16.51 17.63
N ARG A 206 12.18 16.90 16.44
CA ARG A 206 12.37 18.23 15.85
C ARG A 206 11.07 19.02 15.82
N TRP A 207 10.01 18.47 15.23
CA TRP A 207 8.72 19.11 15.16
C TRP A 207 7.59 18.09 15.00
N ARG A 208 6.37 18.54 15.32
CA ARG A 208 5.11 17.80 15.09
C ARG A 208 4.10 18.71 14.40
N PHE A 209 3.43 18.19 13.38
CA PHE A 209 2.29 18.81 12.74
C PHE A 209 1.05 17.95 12.93
N TYR A 210 0.01 18.52 13.53
CA TYR A 210 -1.28 17.84 13.67
C TYR A 210 -2.12 17.99 12.41
N THR A 211 -2.71 16.90 11.94
CA THR A 211 -3.52 16.85 10.73
C THR A 211 -4.99 17.23 10.95
N VAL A 212 -5.39 17.41 12.20
CA VAL A 212 -6.74 17.76 12.65
C VAL A 212 -6.65 18.81 13.76
N PRO A 213 -7.57 19.78 13.86
CA PRO A 213 -7.61 20.76 14.97
C PRO A 213 -7.74 20.10 16.34
N ASP A 214 -7.44 20.81 17.39
CA ASP A 214 -7.72 20.41 18.77
C ASP A 214 -9.15 20.80 19.18
N ASP A 215 -9.48 20.53 20.43
CA ASP A 215 -10.70 20.95 21.10
C ASP A 215 -10.94 22.46 20.85
N PRO A 216 -12.05 22.83 20.20
CA PRO A 216 -12.34 24.23 19.89
C PRO A 216 -12.49 25.13 21.13
N SER A 217 -12.68 24.54 22.33
CA SER A 217 -12.72 25.29 23.58
C SER A 217 -11.34 25.69 24.08
N LYS A 218 -10.26 25.15 23.52
CA LYS A 218 -8.88 25.45 23.89
C LYS A 218 -8.23 26.46 22.93
N PRO A 219 -7.33 27.30 23.40
CA PRO A 219 -6.54 28.17 22.54
C PRO A 219 -5.71 27.33 21.54
N GLN A 220 -5.74 27.71 20.26
CA GLN A 220 -4.94 27.10 19.21
C GLN A 220 -4.50 28.17 18.21
N SER A 221 -3.61 27.81 17.28
CA SER A 221 -3.16 28.74 16.25
C SER A 221 -4.28 29.11 15.28
N ALA A 222 -4.16 30.27 14.62
CA ALA A 222 -5.13 30.71 13.61
C ALA A 222 -5.36 29.67 12.49
N LEU A 223 -4.34 28.86 12.15
CA LEU A 223 -4.47 27.75 11.21
C LEU A 223 -5.53 26.75 11.68
N TYR A 224 -5.41 26.29 12.92
CA TYR A 224 -6.32 25.31 13.49
C TYR A 224 -7.69 25.89 13.87
N GLU A 225 -7.76 27.15 14.28
CA GLU A 225 -9.04 27.84 14.46
C GLU A 225 -9.83 27.92 13.15
N ASN A 226 -9.16 28.18 12.03
CA ASN A 226 -9.80 28.20 10.72
C ASN A 226 -10.15 26.80 10.23
N ALA A 227 -9.31 25.79 10.45
CA ALA A 227 -9.62 24.42 10.13
C ALA A 227 -10.83 23.92 10.95
N ALA A 228 -10.92 24.23 12.24
CA ALA A 228 -12.04 23.84 13.11
C ALA A 228 -13.40 24.35 12.61
N LYS A 229 -13.45 25.51 11.93
CA LYS A 229 -14.69 26.06 11.33
C LYS A 229 -15.24 25.20 10.17
N THR A 230 -14.42 24.29 9.61
CA THR A 230 -14.81 23.37 8.55
C THR A 230 -15.40 22.06 9.06
N TRP A 231 -15.36 21.85 10.37
CA TRP A 231 -15.95 20.70 11.05
C TRP A 231 -17.39 21.03 11.49
N GLY A 232 -18.19 19.98 11.67
CA GLY A 232 -19.58 20.13 12.08
C GLY A 232 -19.73 20.64 13.51
N LYS A 233 -20.92 21.11 13.85
CA LYS A 233 -21.23 21.52 15.22
C LYS A 233 -21.00 20.35 16.20
N ASP A 234 -20.40 20.62 17.33
CA ASP A 234 -20.10 19.67 18.41
C ASP A 234 -19.22 18.47 17.98
N TRP A 235 -18.48 18.59 16.88
CA TRP A 235 -17.68 17.52 16.29
C TRP A 235 -16.69 16.91 17.29
N TYR A 236 -16.00 17.71 18.07
CA TYR A 236 -14.92 17.24 18.95
C TYR A 236 -15.43 16.34 20.07
N SER A 237 -16.65 16.53 20.55
CA SER A 237 -17.29 15.65 21.56
C SER A 237 -17.71 14.31 21.00
N LYS A 238 -17.85 14.21 19.65
CA LYS A 238 -18.28 12.99 18.95
C LYS A 238 -17.11 12.24 18.30
N SER A 239 -16.05 12.98 17.94
CA SER A 239 -14.89 12.44 17.25
C SER A 239 -13.68 13.35 17.52
N HIS A 240 -12.50 12.78 17.71
CA HIS A 240 -11.23 13.53 17.69
C HIS A 240 -10.65 13.67 16.28
N GLY A 241 -11.44 13.34 15.27
CA GLY A 241 -11.17 13.58 13.85
C GLY A 241 -10.40 12.50 13.13
N CYS A 242 -9.52 11.77 13.77
CA CYS A 242 -8.57 10.84 13.14
C CYS A 242 -7.59 11.57 12.19
N GLY A 243 -7.83 11.61 10.88
CA GLY A 243 -6.96 12.30 9.92
C GLY A 243 -5.52 11.75 9.91
N SER A 244 -5.36 10.44 9.92
CA SER A 244 -4.05 9.79 10.02
C SER A 244 -3.19 9.98 8.76
N ALA A 245 -1.87 10.16 8.94
CA ALA A 245 -0.88 10.11 7.86
C ALA A 245 -0.19 8.74 7.89
N TRP A 246 -0.95 7.70 7.51
CA TRP A 246 -0.55 6.31 7.75
C TRP A 246 0.40 5.72 6.72
N ASP A 247 0.67 6.41 5.59
CA ASP A 247 1.65 5.95 4.59
C ASP A 247 2.25 7.09 3.77
N ALA A 248 1.57 7.59 2.72
CA ALA A 248 2.19 8.40 1.69
C ALA A 248 2.69 9.75 2.20
N MET A 249 4.00 9.92 2.11
CA MET A 249 4.73 11.17 2.29
C MET A 249 5.84 11.26 1.25
N THR A 250 6.10 12.46 0.74
CA THR A 250 7.11 12.70 -0.30
C THR A 250 7.87 13.97 0.00
N TYR A 251 9.21 13.87 0.04
CA TYR A 251 10.08 15.02 0.25
C TYR A 251 10.57 15.57 -1.08
N ASP A 252 10.39 16.86 -1.27
CA ASP A 252 10.92 17.63 -2.39
C ASP A 252 12.19 18.38 -1.97
N PRO A 253 13.37 17.98 -2.43
CA PRO A 253 14.62 18.63 -2.07
C PRO A 253 14.78 20.01 -2.71
N GLU A 254 14.12 20.28 -3.84
CA GLU A 254 14.21 21.56 -4.54
C GLU A 254 13.47 22.67 -3.79
N LEU A 255 12.28 22.37 -3.28
CA LEU A 255 11.46 23.32 -2.52
C LEU A 255 11.64 23.20 -1.01
N ASN A 256 12.39 22.21 -0.53
CA ASN A 256 12.47 21.80 0.88
C ASN A 256 11.08 21.62 1.50
N GLN A 257 10.18 20.97 0.79
CA GLN A 257 8.81 20.72 1.23
C GLN A 257 8.56 19.24 1.45
N LEU A 258 7.78 18.93 2.48
CA LEU A 258 7.23 17.61 2.73
C LEU A 258 5.75 17.63 2.36
N TYR A 259 5.34 16.80 1.41
CA TYR A 259 3.93 16.59 1.08
C TYR A 259 3.44 15.37 1.82
N ILE A 260 2.39 15.55 2.62
CA ILE A 260 1.76 14.47 3.37
C ILE A 260 0.34 14.23 2.86
N GLY A 261 0.01 12.97 2.65
CA GLY A 261 -1.36 12.55 2.40
C GLY A 261 -2.08 12.27 3.71
N VAL A 262 -3.20 12.92 3.92
CA VAL A 262 -3.99 12.76 5.14
C VAL A 262 -5.16 11.82 4.91
N GLY A 263 -5.34 10.88 5.80
CA GLY A 263 -6.46 9.93 5.78
C GLY A 263 -7.80 10.54 6.15
N GLY A 264 -8.83 9.72 6.05
CA GLY A 264 -10.21 10.12 6.30
C GLY A 264 -10.51 10.48 7.76
N PRO A 265 -11.64 11.15 7.99
CA PRO A 265 -12.16 11.36 9.33
C PRO A 265 -12.85 10.09 9.84
N ALA A 266 -12.90 9.90 11.16
CA ALA A 266 -13.61 8.80 11.79
C ALA A 266 -14.60 9.31 12.85
N PRO A 267 -15.74 8.61 13.05
CA PRO A 267 -16.27 7.46 12.28
C PRO A 267 -16.64 7.87 10.84
N PHE A 268 -16.78 6.89 9.92
CA PHE A 268 -17.00 7.17 8.50
C PHE A 268 -18.30 7.92 8.19
N ASP A 269 -19.38 7.65 8.93
CA ASP A 269 -20.65 8.34 8.76
C ASP A 269 -20.57 9.82 9.20
N PRO A 270 -20.72 10.79 8.28
CA PRO A 270 -20.67 12.22 8.61
C PRO A 270 -21.69 12.66 9.64
N SER A 271 -22.87 12.04 9.68
CA SER A 271 -23.93 12.36 10.67
C SER A 271 -23.50 12.09 12.11
N ARG A 272 -22.52 11.23 12.31
CA ARG A 272 -21.95 10.87 13.62
C ARG A 272 -20.77 11.74 14.02
N ARG A 273 -20.24 12.58 13.12
CA ARG A 273 -19.09 13.45 13.38
C ARG A 273 -19.45 14.90 13.71
N GLY A 274 -20.70 15.29 13.59
CA GLY A 274 -21.20 16.62 13.86
C GLY A 274 -22.23 17.09 12.85
N GLU A 275 -23.06 18.07 13.22
CA GLU A 275 -24.07 18.60 12.34
C GLU A 275 -23.47 19.61 11.35
N ASN A 276 -23.89 19.55 10.08
CA ASN A 276 -23.48 20.50 9.04
C ASN A 276 -21.96 20.57 8.83
N ALA A 277 -21.30 19.43 8.83
CA ALA A 277 -19.86 19.35 8.54
C ALA A 277 -19.55 19.90 7.13
N GLY A 278 -18.46 20.65 7.02
CA GLY A 278 -17.89 21.12 5.76
C GLY A 278 -16.76 20.22 5.26
N ASP A 279 -15.59 20.78 5.02
CA ASP A 279 -14.44 20.03 4.47
C ASP A 279 -13.67 19.22 5.50
N GLU A 280 -13.90 19.38 6.78
CA GLU A 280 -13.25 18.64 7.88
C GLU A 280 -11.71 18.63 7.77
N LEU A 281 -11.13 19.86 7.66
CA LEU A 281 -9.70 20.04 7.40
C LEU A 281 -8.83 19.56 8.59
N PHE A 282 -7.69 18.82 8.27
CA PHE A 282 -7.12 18.57 6.94
C PHE A 282 -7.31 17.12 6.49
N THR A 283 -8.37 16.43 6.91
CA THR A 283 -8.63 15.05 6.44
C THR A 283 -8.73 15.00 4.91
N ASN A 284 -8.41 13.87 4.32
CA ASN A 284 -8.49 13.60 2.86
C ASN A 284 -7.91 14.74 2.00
N SER A 285 -6.76 15.22 2.40
CA SER A 285 -6.04 16.32 1.75
C SER A 285 -4.59 15.96 1.51
N ILE A 286 -3.99 16.57 0.50
CA ILE A 286 -2.54 16.75 0.46
C ILE A 286 -2.22 18.01 1.26
N VAL A 287 -1.29 17.91 2.18
CA VAL A 287 -0.79 19.06 2.97
C VAL A 287 0.71 19.20 2.71
N ALA A 288 1.13 20.41 2.37
CA ALA A 288 2.54 20.77 2.22
C ALA A 288 3.07 21.46 3.45
N LEU A 289 4.20 21.00 3.94
CA LEU A 289 4.90 21.55 5.09
C LEU A 289 6.33 21.96 4.68
N ASP A 290 6.87 22.97 5.35
CA ASP A 290 8.33 23.17 5.36
C ASP A 290 8.99 21.97 6.04
N ALA A 291 9.86 21.27 5.34
CA ALA A 291 10.45 20.03 5.86
C ALA A 291 11.35 20.25 7.09
N SER A 292 11.98 21.42 7.21
CA SER A 292 12.88 21.74 8.32
C SER A 292 12.13 22.10 9.62
N THR A 293 10.97 22.76 9.50
CA THR A 293 10.26 23.36 10.64
C THR A 293 8.89 22.78 10.93
N GLY A 294 8.30 22.04 9.98
CA GLY A 294 6.92 21.56 10.07
C GLY A 294 5.86 22.66 9.84
N GLU A 295 6.27 23.87 9.42
CA GLU A 295 5.35 24.96 9.13
C GLU A 295 4.46 24.64 7.93
N TYR A 296 3.15 24.88 8.09
CA TYR A 296 2.17 24.73 7.02
C TYR A 296 2.44 25.71 5.88
N LYS A 297 2.38 25.22 4.64
CA LYS A 297 2.48 26.01 3.40
C LYS A 297 1.13 26.10 2.68
N TRP A 298 0.53 24.96 2.33
CA TRP A 298 -0.75 24.87 1.64
C TRP A 298 -1.41 23.49 1.84
N HIS A 299 -2.67 23.37 1.48
CA HIS A 299 -3.35 22.09 1.35
C HIS A 299 -4.26 22.06 0.13
N PHE A 300 -4.57 20.85 -0.32
CA PHE A 300 -5.55 20.58 -1.37
C PHE A 300 -6.48 19.46 -0.92
N LYS A 301 -7.78 19.76 -0.82
CA LYS A 301 -8.82 18.81 -0.39
C LYS A 301 -9.25 17.92 -1.56
N GLN A 302 -9.05 16.59 -1.44
CA GLN A 302 -9.34 15.64 -2.49
C GLN A 302 -10.71 14.96 -2.33
N THR A 303 -11.15 14.69 -1.10
CA THR A 303 -12.47 14.09 -0.83
C THR A 303 -13.19 14.89 0.25
N PRO A 304 -14.14 15.76 -0.10
CA PRO A 304 -14.98 16.48 0.87
C PRO A 304 -15.89 15.51 1.63
N GLN A 305 -16.10 15.73 2.94
CA GLN A 305 -17.03 14.94 3.77
C GLN A 305 -16.89 13.42 3.56
N ASP A 306 -15.65 12.91 3.58
CA ASP A 306 -15.41 11.50 3.27
C ASP A 306 -16.22 10.58 4.17
N ALA A 307 -16.98 9.72 3.53
CA ALA A 307 -17.82 8.70 4.16
C ALA A 307 -17.50 7.29 3.62
N TRP A 308 -16.47 7.17 2.78
CA TRP A 308 -16.16 5.99 1.99
C TRP A 308 -14.79 5.41 2.30
N ASN A 309 -14.02 6.05 3.20
CA ASN A 309 -12.61 5.72 3.47
C ASN A 309 -11.69 6.03 2.28
N TYR A 310 -11.87 7.18 1.62
CA TYR A 310 -11.07 7.58 0.45
C TYR A 310 -9.86 8.42 0.82
N ASP A 311 -8.98 7.82 1.60
CA ASP A 311 -7.74 8.45 2.06
C ASP A 311 -6.92 9.09 0.94
N SER A 312 -6.32 10.24 1.25
CA SER A 312 -5.26 10.86 0.45
C SER A 312 -3.85 10.32 0.80
N SER A 313 -3.75 9.44 1.78
CA SER A 313 -2.49 8.88 2.29
C SER A 313 -1.92 7.77 1.42
N VAL A 314 -2.11 7.85 0.10
CA VAL A 314 -1.66 6.88 -0.90
C VAL A 314 -1.24 7.59 -2.18
N GLY A 315 -0.26 7.03 -2.91
CA GLY A 315 0.11 7.43 -4.26
C GLY A 315 0.47 8.92 -4.43
N ILE A 316 1.55 9.39 -3.80
CA ILE A 316 2.07 10.76 -3.95
C ILE A 316 3.48 10.73 -4.49
N MET A 317 3.75 11.51 -5.54
CA MET A 317 5.10 11.75 -6.05
C MET A 317 5.28 13.21 -6.47
N VAL A 318 6.53 13.63 -6.61
CA VAL A 318 6.89 14.93 -7.18
C VAL A 318 7.60 14.70 -8.53
N ALA A 319 7.19 15.46 -9.54
CA ALA A 319 7.80 15.37 -10.86
C ALA A 319 7.75 16.73 -11.58
N ASN A 320 8.66 16.93 -12.52
CA ASN A 320 8.55 18.03 -13.47
C ASN A 320 7.64 17.60 -14.62
N ILE A 321 6.59 18.36 -14.88
CA ILE A 321 5.61 18.10 -15.94
C ILE A 321 5.52 19.28 -16.89
N THR A 322 5.14 19.01 -18.13
CA THR A 322 4.90 20.04 -19.14
C THR A 322 3.44 20.47 -19.11
N VAL A 323 3.19 21.76 -18.93
CA VAL A 323 1.84 22.35 -18.96
C VAL A 323 1.87 23.46 -20.04
N GLY A 324 1.20 23.22 -21.17
CA GLY A 324 1.45 24.01 -22.37
C GLY A 324 2.91 23.86 -22.81
N ASP A 325 3.63 24.98 -22.92
CA ASP A 325 5.05 25.01 -23.29
C ASP A 325 5.99 25.21 -22.07
N GLN A 326 5.47 25.11 -20.85
CA GLN A 326 6.24 25.37 -19.63
C GLN A 326 6.46 24.11 -18.82
N SER A 327 7.68 23.94 -18.31
CA SER A 327 7.98 22.95 -17.27
C SER A 327 7.49 23.49 -15.93
N LYS A 328 6.73 22.66 -15.20
CA LYS A 328 6.25 22.95 -13.85
C LYS A 328 6.59 21.82 -12.90
N ARG A 329 7.07 22.18 -11.72
CA ARG A 329 7.22 21.25 -10.61
C ARG A 329 5.84 20.94 -10.04
N ALA A 330 5.45 19.66 -10.03
CA ALA A 330 4.11 19.24 -9.65
C ALA A 330 4.12 18.11 -8.62
N VAL A 331 3.14 18.14 -7.73
CA VAL A 331 2.73 16.98 -6.93
C VAL A 331 1.70 16.19 -7.75
N LEU A 332 2.05 14.96 -8.09
CA LEU A 332 1.15 14.01 -8.72
C LEU A 332 0.57 13.11 -7.62
N SER A 333 -0.76 13.05 -7.53
CA SER A 333 -1.44 12.28 -6.49
C SER A 333 -2.55 11.42 -7.07
N VAL A 334 -2.62 10.19 -6.58
CA VAL A 334 -3.59 9.17 -6.99
C VAL A 334 -4.26 8.60 -5.73
N PRO A 335 -5.22 9.34 -5.13
CA PRO A 335 -5.90 8.90 -3.91
C PRO A 335 -6.88 7.76 -4.18
N LYS A 336 -7.40 7.18 -3.09
CA LYS A 336 -8.35 6.06 -3.13
C LYS A 336 -9.63 6.33 -3.93
N GLY A 337 -10.06 7.59 -4.02
CA GLY A 337 -11.34 7.97 -4.63
C GLY A 337 -11.48 7.77 -6.15
N GLY A 338 -10.40 7.41 -6.87
CA GLY A 338 -10.44 7.09 -8.30
C GLY A 338 -10.11 8.25 -9.25
N PHE A 339 -9.65 9.37 -8.72
CA PHE A 339 -9.12 10.50 -9.51
C PHE A 339 -7.59 10.55 -9.45
N ALA A 340 -6.97 10.96 -10.55
CA ALA A 340 -5.58 11.39 -10.59
C ALA A 340 -5.52 12.92 -10.60
N TYR A 341 -4.55 13.50 -9.89
CA TYR A 341 -4.35 14.94 -9.75
C TYR A 341 -2.93 15.35 -10.07
N ALA A 342 -2.78 16.52 -10.70
CA ALA A 342 -1.54 17.26 -10.78
C ALA A 342 -1.74 18.63 -10.12
N LEU A 343 -0.93 18.91 -9.10
CA LEU A 343 -0.98 20.17 -8.32
C LEU A 343 0.35 20.88 -8.46
N ASP A 344 0.35 22.22 -8.54
CA ASP A 344 1.57 23.01 -8.46
C ASP A 344 2.28 22.75 -7.10
N ALA A 345 3.50 22.27 -7.15
CA ALA A 345 4.24 21.84 -5.97
C ALA A 345 4.44 22.96 -4.93
N LYS A 346 4.64 24.19 -5.41
CA LYS A 346 4.89 25.34 -4.54
C LYS A 346 3.64 25.92 -3.89
N THR A 347 2.50 25.88 -4.59
CA THR A 347 1.29 26.62 -4.19
C THR A 347 0.08 25.73 -3.90
N GLY A 348 0.10 24.46 -4.31
CA GLY A 348 -1.05 23.56 -4.20
C GLY A 348 -2.16 23.82 -5.20
N GLN A 349 -1.97 24.75 -6.13
CA GLN A 349 -2.98 25.06 -7.15
C GLN A 349 -3.22 23.86 -8.07
N PHE A 350 -4.49 23.59 -8.37
CA PHE A 350 -4.88 22.55 -9.30
C PHE A 350 -4.38 22.87 -10.71
N ILE A 351 -3.63 21.95 -11.31
CA ILE A 351 -3.17 22.03 -12.70
C ILE A 351 -4.11 21.25 -13.60
N SER A 352 -4.29 19.96 -13.29
CA SER A 352 -5.15 19.07 -14.06
C SER A 352 -5.53 17.85 -13.20
N GLY A 353 -6.56 17.13 -13.61
CA GLY A 353 -6.98 15.90 -12.96
C GLY A 353 -8.17 15.28 -13.64
N GLY A 354 -8.40 13.99 -13.41
CA GLY A 354 -9.50 13.26 -14.01
C GLY A 354 -9.68 11.88 -13.44
N ALA A 355 -10.77 11.23 -13.80
CA ALA A 355 -11.09 9.88 -13.36
C ALA A 355 -10.22 8.85 -14.10
N TYR A 356 -9.46 8.05 -13.37
CA TYR A 356 -8.72 6.92 -13.95
C TYR A 356 -9.47 5.58 -13.78
N MET A 357 -10.45 5.52 -12.87
CA MET A 357 -11.30 4.34 -12.63
C MET A 357 -12.79 4.74 -12.60
N PRO A 358 -13.71 3.80 -12.88
CA PRO A 358 -15.13 4.01 -12.66
C PRO A 358 -15.46 4.28 -11.20
N MET A 359 -16.47 5.15 -10.95
CA MET A 359 -16.89 5.49 -9.59
C MET A 359 -18.39 5.82 -9.51
N GLU A 360 -18.99 5.59 -8.33
CA GLU A 360 -20.39 5.92 -8.06
C GLU A 360 -20.59 7.15 -7.15
N TRP A 361 -19.52 7.62 -6.46
CA TRP A 361 -19.61 8.72 -5.50
C TRP A 361 -19.54 10.13 -6.12
N ALA A 362 -18.89 10.25 -7.27
CA ALA A 362 -18.69 11.54 -7.95
C ALA A 362 -18.91 11.41 -9.47
N SER A 363 -19.30 12.52 -10.11
CA SER A 363 -19.50 12.58 -11.56
C SER A 363 -18.30 13.15 -12.32
N GLY A 364 -17.33 13.74 -11.62
CA GLY A 364 -16.14 14.37 -12.19
C GLY A 364 -15.52 15.38 -11.23
N LEU A 365 -14.62 16.20 -11.74
CA LEU A 365 -13.99 17.32 -11.05
C LEU A 365 -14.51 18.65 -11.61
N ASP A 366 -14.65 19.67 -10.76
CA ASP A 366 -14.88 21.04 -11.20
C ASP A 366 -13.60 21.71 -11.72
N ALA A 367 -13.68 22.97 -12.13
CA ALA A 367 -12.55 23.73 -12.67
C ALA A 367 -11.40 23.93 -11.68
N ASN A 368 -11.62 23.75 -10.38
CA ASN A 368 -10.64 23.85 -9.32
C ASN A 368 -10.14 22.47 -8.84
N GLY A 369 -10.58 21.40 -9.51
CA GLY A 369 -10.23 20.03 -9.15
C GLY A 369 -11.03 19.45 -7.99
N ARG A 370 -12.10 20.10 -7.55
CA ARG A 370 -12.96 19.58 -6.49
C ARG A 370 -13.93 18.54 -7.06
N PRO A 371 -14.10 17.37 -6.40
CA PRO A 371 -15.08 16.38 -6.84
C PRO A 371 -16.52 16.90 -6.79
N ILE A 372 -17.26 16.65 -7.87
CA ILE A 372 -18.69 16.90 -7.98
C ILE A 372 -19.42 15.66 -7.46
N MET A 373 -19.74 15.66 -6.16
CA MET A 373 -20.34 14.51 -5.49
C MET A 373 -21.74 14.21 -6.03
N ARG A 374 -22.04 12.93 -6.27
CA ARG A 374 -23.39 12.47 -6.61
C ARG A 374 -24.22 12.34 -5.34
N ARG A 375 -25.49 12.75 -5.40
CA ARG A 375 -26.40 12.64 -4.25
C ARG A 375 -26.63 11.20 -3.83
N GLU A 376 -26.71 10.30 -4.78
CA GLU A 376 -26.88 8.86 -4.56
C GLU A 376 -25.70 8.26 -3.78
N GLY A 377 -24.49 8.82 -3.96
CA GLY A 377 -23.29 8.44 -3.25
C GLY A 377 -23.23 8.92 -1.80
N GLN A 378 -24.06 9.88 -1.42
CA GLN A 378 -24.14 10.43 -0.08
C GLN A 378 -25.14 9.61 0.78
N TYR A 379 -24.78 8.36 1.08
CA TYR A 379 -25.67 7.39 1.71
C TYR A 379 -26.23 7.85 3.07
N TRP A 380 -25.47 8.64 3.84
CA TRP A 380 -25.89 9.19 5.13
C TRP A 380 -27.07 10.15 5.06
N LEU A 381 -27.41 10.66 3.87
CA LEU A 381 -28.60 11.47 3.64
C LEU A 381 -29.87 10.63 3.38
N ASN A 382 -29.72 9.32 3.22
CA ASN A 382 -30.79 8.39 2.85
C ASN A 382 -30.78 7.18 3.81
N SER A 383 -31.00 7.42 5.10
CA SER A 383 -31.10 6.36 6.11
C SER A 383 -32.01 5.20 5.65
N ASN A 384 -31.61 3.97 5.91
CA ASN A 384 -32.26 2.70 5.58
C ASN A 384 -32.19 2.24 4.11
N LYS A 385 -31.28 2.77 3.30
CA LYS A 385 -31.06 2.26 1.94
C LYS A 385 -29.69 1.64 1.78
N SER A 386 -29.63 0.54 1.04
CA SER A 386 -28.37 0.01 0.55
C SER A 386 -27.79 0.93 -0.53
N TYR A 387 -26.48 1.07 -0.52
CA TYR A 387 -25.72 1.92 -1.43
C TYR A 387 -24.60 1.10 -2.07
N MET A 388 -24.46 1.21 -3.42
CA MET A 388 -23.33 0.60 -4.11
C MET A 388 -22.12 1.51 -4.03
N GLN A 389 -21.15 1.12 -3.21
CA GLN A 389 -19.87 1.81 -3.09
C GLN A 389 -18.91 1.31 -4.17
N LEU A 390 -18.49 2.20 -5.07
CA LEU A 390 -17.44 1.98 -6.04
C LEU A 390 -16.65 3.29 -6.24
N PRO A 391 -15.32 3.27 -6.01
CA PRO A 391 -14.54 2.18 -5.39
C PRO A 391 -15.03 1.85 -3.98
N ASN A 392 -14.64 0.69 -3.43
CA ASN A 392 -14.90 0.41 -2.02
C ASN A 392 -13.90 1.14 -1.10
N GLY A 393 -13.95 0.90 0.21
CA GLY A 393 -13.08 1.55 1.19
C GLY A 393 -11.58 1.24 1.06
N LEU A 394 -11.20 0.23 0.29
CA LEU A 394 -9.80 -0.02 -0.07
C LEU A 394 -9.30 0.89 -1.19
N GLY A 395 -10.23 1.52 -1.93
CA GLY A 395 -9.96 2.49 -2.97
C GLY A 395 -9.93 1.91 -4.39
N ALA A 396 -9.84 2.79 -5.37
CA ALA A 396 -9.48 2.46 -6.74
C ALA A 396 -7.97 2.21 -6.89
N HIS A 397 -7.19 2.67 -5.92
CA HIS A 397 -5.76 2.48 -5.73
C HIS A 397 -5.49 2.43 -4.23
N GLY A 398 -4.60 1.57 -3.80
CA GLY A 398 -4.17 1.44 -2.41
C GLY A 398 -2.81 2.12 -2.15
N TRP A 399 -2.03 1.54 -1.25
CA TRP A 399 -0.70 2.03 -0.88
C TRP A 399 0.41 1.48 -1.78
N GLU A 400 0.11 0.62 -2.72
CA GLU A 400 1.09 0.08 -3.65
C GLU A 400 1.69 1.20 -4.51
N ALA A 401 3.01 1.13 -4.73
CA ALA A 401 3.73 2.19 -5.40
C ALA A 401 3.24 2.44 -6.83
N ILE A 402 2.96 3.69 -7.15
CA ILE A 402 2.82 4.19 -8.53
C ILE A 402 4.20 4.45 -9.13
N ALA A 403 4.34 4.39 -10.45
CA ALA A 403 5.59 4.67 -11.13
C ALA A 403 5.42 5.77 -12.18
N PHE A 404 6.51 6.45 -12.56
CA PHE A 404 6.49 7.55 -13.51
C PHE A 404 7.48 7.35 -14.64
N ASN A 405 7.02 7.56 -15.87
CA ASN A 405 7.91 7.70 -17.02
C ASN A 405 8.12 9.20 -17.29
N PRO A 406 9.32 9.75 -17.03
CA PRO A 406 9.59 11.17 -17.23
C PRO A 406 9.61 11.59 -18.71
N ASP A 407 9.92 10.68 -19.63
CA ASP A 407 10.07 10.99 -21.04
C ASP A 407 8.74 11.37 -21.71
N ASP A 408 7.69 10.64 -21.39
CA ASP A 408 6.35 10.90 -21.94
C ASP A 408 5.31 11.32 -20.89
N GLN A 409 5.75 11.51 -19.64
CA GLN A 409 4.94 11.97 -18.50
C GLN A 409 3.73 11.08 -18.22
N THR A 410 3.97 9.78 -18.23
CA THR A 410 2.96 8.78 -17.92
C THR A 410 3.11 8.31 -16.46
N VAL A 411 2.02 8.37 -15.69
CA VAL A 411 1.92 7.74 -14.38
C VAL A 411 1.33 6.34 -14.56
N PHE A 412 2.03 5.32 -14.08
CA PHE A 412 1.52 3.95 -14.02
C PHE A 412 0.91 3.70 -12.65
N ILE A 413 -0.31 3.18 -12.62
CA ILE A 413 -1.14 3.04 -11.42
C ILE A 413 -1.56 1.58 -11.26
N PRO A 414 -1.24 0.91 -10.15
CA PRO A 414 -1.82 -0.39 -9.82
C PRO A 414 -3.25 -0.18 -9.30
N ALA A 415 -4.22 -0.25 -10.21
CA ALA A 415 -5.62 0.08 -9.96
C ALA A 415 -6.46 -1.16 -9.68
N MET A 416 -7.60 -0.95 -9.00
CA MET A 416 -8.55 -2.00 -8.70
C MET A 416 -10.00 -1.52 -8.76
N SER A 417 -10.88 -2.44 -9.14
CA SER A 417 -12.33 -2.31 -9.03
C SER A 417 -12.82 -3.34 -8.04
N GLN A 418 -13.42 -2.89 -6.96
CA GLN A 418 -14.04 -3.73 -5.92
C GLN A 418 -15.36 -3.09 -5.48
N PRO A 419 -16.46 -3.37 -6.18
CA PRO A 419 -17.76 -2.87 -5.77
C PRO A 419 -18.24 -3.56 -4.49
N THR A 420 -18.84 -2.78 -3.59
CA THR A 420 -19.38 -3.27 -2.31
C THR A 420 -20.75 -2.68 -2.06
N LEU A 421 -21.71 -3.52 -1.72
CA LEU A 421 -23.02 -3.07 -1.29
C LEU A 421 -22.96 -2.71 0.20
N VAL A 422 -23.09 -1.44 0.52
CA VAL A 422 -23.12 -0.93 1.89
C VAL A 422 -24.55 -0.83 2.36
N LYS A 423 -24.84 -1.31 3.57
CA LYS A 423 -26.16 -1.22 4.20
C LYS A 423 -26.01 -0.57 5.57
N ASP A 424 -26.98 0.21 5.97
CA ASP A 424 -27.06 0.68 7.35
C ASP A 424 -27.33 -0.51 8.27
N ASP A 425 -26.45 -0.69 9.25
CA ASP A 425 -26.54 -1.77 10.24
C ASP A 425 -26.14 -1.22 11.62
N PRO A 426 -27.10 -0.77 12.41
CA PRO A 426 -26.84 -0.17 13.72
C PRO A 426 -26.12 -1.12 14.70
N ASN A 427 -26.14 -2.43 14.42
CA ASN A 427 -25.48 -3.44 15.23
C ASN A 427 -24.06 -3.77 14.75
N SER A 428 -23.62 -3.20 13.64
CA SER A 428 -22.28 -3.45 13.11
C SER A 428 -21.20 -2.79 13.98
N ALA A 429 -20.18 -3.57 14.33
CA ALA A 429 -18.97 -3.08 14.99
C ALA A 429 -18.15 -2.08 14.12
N LEU A 430 -18.46 -2.01 12.84
CA LEU A 430 -17.79 -1.13 11.87
C LEU A 430 -18.51 0.23 11.72
N GLY A 431 -18.97 0.79 12.84
CA GLY A 431 -19.54 2.14 12.83
C GLY A 431 -20.95 2.25 12.28
N GLY A 432 -21.76 1.17 12.38
CA GLY A 432 -23.16 1.14 11.99
C GLY A 432 -23.41 0.81 10.53
N GLN A 433 -22.47 0.16 9.87
CA GLN A 433 -22.57 -0.27 8.48
C GLN A 433 -22.19 -1.75 8.33
N SER A 434 -22.85 -2.45 7.42
CA SER A 434 -22.43 -3.75 6.92
C SER A 434 -22.00 -3.63 5.46
N PHE A 435 -21.03 -4.46 5.04
CA PHE A 435 -20.38 -4.42 3.74
C PHE A 435 -20.53 -5.78 3.06
N GLU A 436 -21.20 -5.81 1.91
CA GLU A 436 -21.38 -7.02 1.10
C GLU A 436 -20.58 -6.88 -0.21
N PRO A 437 -19.45 -7.59 -0.34
CA PRO A 437 -18.63 -7.54 -1.54
C PRO A 437 -19.35 -8.12 -2.76
N ILE A 438 -19.19 -7.47 -3.91
CA ILE A 438 -19.78 -7.91 -5.18
C ILE A 438 -18.67 -8.41 -6.11
N GLN A 439 -18.68 -9.70 -6.43
CA GLN A 439 -17.75 -10.27 -7.41
C GLN A 439 -18.15 -9.86 -8.84
N ARG A 440 -19.41 -10.05 -9.18
CA ARG A 440 -20.00 -9.59 -10.43
C ARG A 440 -21.50 -9.41 -10.26
N SER A 441 -22.03 -8.28 -10.68
CA SER A 441 -23.47 -8.06 -10.70
C SER A 441 -24.13 -8.78 -11.88
N ALA A 442 -25.41 -9.11 -11.72
CA ALA A 442 -26.18 -9.84 -12.75
C ALA A 442 -26.28 -9.07 -14.08
N ASP A 443 -26.31 -7.75 -14.03
CA ASP A 443 -26.33 -6.84 -15.18
C ASP A 443 -24.93 -6.58 -15.77
N GLY A 444 -23.87 -7.11 -15.15
CA GLY A 444 -22.47 -6.94 -15.56
C GLY A 444 -21.91 -5.54 -15.35
N LYS A 445 -22.65 -4.63 -14.70
CA LYS A 445 -22.21 -3.26 -14.45
C LYS A 445 -21.06 -3.20 -13.45
N TYR A 446 -21.08 -4.07 -12.44
CA TYR A 446 -20.11 -4.11 -11.37
C TYR A 446 -19.34 -5.43 -11.42
N GLU A 447 -18.02 -5.33 -11.33
CA GLU A 447 -17.14 -6.48 -11.34
C GLU A 447 -15.87 -6.22 -10.51
N THR A 448 -15.41 -7.23 -9.77
CA THR A 448 -14.16 -7.21 -9.02
C THR A 448 -12.99 -7.65 -9.89
N TYR A 449 -11.99 -6.77 -10.05
CA TYR A 449 -10.77 -7.03 -10.82
C TYR A 449 -9.66 -6.05 -10.47
N GLY A 450 -8.43 -6.38 -10.88
CA GLY A 450 -7.30 -5.45 -10.89
C GLY A 450 -6.94 -5.00 -12.31
N GLU A 451 -6.19 -3.93 -12.40
CA GLU A 451 -5.57 -3.50 -13.66
C GLU A 451 -4.35 -2.59 -13.40
N THR A 452 -3.42 -2.59 -14.36
CA THR A 452 -2.41 -1.54 -14.45
C THR A 452 -2.91 -0.48 -15.41
N VAL A 453 -3.02 0.76 -14.94
CA VAL A 453 -3.48 1.90 -15.74
C VAL A 453 -2.29 2.80 -16.05
N ALA A 454 -2.11 3.18 -17.31
CA ALA A 454 -1.21 4.24 -17.73
C ALA A 454 -2.00 5.54 -17.91
N TRP A 455 -1.67 6.53 -17.11
CA TRP A 455 -2.28 7.86 -17.13
C TRP A 455 -1.34 8.88 -17.77
N ASP A 456 -1.72 9.44 -18.91
CA ASP A 456 -0.98 10.52 -19.58
C ASP A 456 -1.32 11.85 -18.88
N VAL A 457 -0.34 12.41 -18.14
CA VAL A 457 -0.51 13.66 -17.37
C VAL A 457 -0.76 14.85 -18.31
N ARG A 458 -0.13 14.89 -19.47
CA ARG A 458 -0.27 15.99 -20.45
C ARG A 458 -1.64 16.04 -21.08
N LYS A 459 -2.21 14.85 -21.38
CA LYS A 459 -3.53 14.72 -21.98
C LYS A 459 -4.65 14.63 -20.95
N ASN A 460 -4.29 14.43 -19.69
CA ASN A 460 -5.22 14.20 -18.58
C ASN A 460 -6.20 13.05 -18.91
N ALA A 461 -5.66 11.94 -19.39
CA ALA A 461 -6.44 10.80 -19.88
C ALA A 461 -5.71 9.47 -19.74
N VAL A 462 -6.47 8.40 -19.69
CA VAL A 462 -5.92 7.03 -19.73
C VAL A 462 -5.33 6.75 -21.12
N LYS A 463 -4.06 6.31 -21.15
CA LYS A 463 -3.32 5.93 -22.36
C LYS A 463 -3.57 4.46 -22.72
N TRP A 464 -3.49 3.57 -21.73
CA TRP A 464 -3.80 2.16 -21.87
C TRP A 464 -4.17 1.52 -20.52
N ARG A 465 -4.74 0.31 -20.57
CA ARG A 465 -5.08 -0.53 -19.42
C ARG A 465 -4.61 -1.94 -19.67
N SER A 466 -4.06 -2.60 -18.64
CA SER A 466 -3.70 -4.01 -18.64
C SER A 466 -4.43 -4.70 -17.49
N ARG A 467 -5.42 -5.54 -17.83
CA ARG A 467 -6.33 -6.16 -16.85
C ARG A 467 -5.66 -7.33 -16.12
N LEU A 468 -5.98 -7.45 -14.84
CA LEU A 468 -5.52 -8.50 -13.94
C LEU A 468 -6.71 -9.19 -13.27
N PRO A 469 -6.64 -10.51 -13.03
CA PRO A 469 -7.77 -11.26 -12.49
C PRO A 469 -8.06 -10.94 -11.01
N ILE A 470 -7.03 -10.47 -10.28
CA ILE A 470 -7.11 -10.18 -8.85
C ILE A 470 -7.07 -8.68 -8.63
N PRO A 471 -7.93 -8.12 -7.74
CA PRO A 471 -8.04 -6.67 -7.56
C PRO A 471 -6.74 -6.05 -7.01
N THR A 472 -6.10 -6.68 -6.04
CA THR A 472 -4.90 -6.13 -5.42
C THR A 472 -3.63 -6.74 -5.96
N ASN A 473 -2.74 -5.90 -6.46
CA ASN A 473 -1.48 -6.29 -7.08
C ASN A 473 -0.34 -5.46 -6.50
N GLY A 474 0.90 -5.85 -6.77
CA GLY A 474 2.08 -5.15 -6.28
C GLY A 474 2.28 -3.79 -6.91
N GLY A 475 3.12 -2.98 -6.24
CA GLY A 475 3.57 -1.70 -6.77
C GLY A 475 4.41 -1.86 -8.04
N LEU A 476 4.64 -0.75 -8.71
CA LEU A 476 5.24 -0.67 -10.03
C LEU A 476 6.66 -0.12 -9.98
N LEU A 477 7.48 -0.53 -10.94
CA LEU A 477 8.78 0.02 -11.25
C LEU A 477 8.85 0.31 -12.75
N HIS A 478 9.16 1.53 -13.13
CA HIS A 478 9.49 1.89 -14.51
C HIS A 478 11.00 1.92 -14.72
N THR A 479 11.47 1.57 -15.93
CA THR A 479 12.88 1.74 -16.31
C THR A 479 13.02 2.32 -17.71
N SER A 480 14.12 3.06 -17.96
CA SER A 480 14.45 3.59 -19.29
C SER A 480 14.71 2.52 -20.35
N GLY A 481 14.63 1.23 -20.01
CA GLY A 481 14.55 0.12 -20.95
C GLY A 481 13.18 0.01 -21.65
N GLY A 482 12.24 0.90 -21.36
CA GLY A 482 10.87 0.91 -21.89
C GLY A 482 9.96 -0.12 -21.21
N LEU A 483 10.22 -0.42 -19.95
CA LEU A 483 9.60 -1.53 -19.22
C LEU A 483 8.91 -1.06 -17.95
N VAL A 484 7.77 -1.68 -17.63
CA VAL A 484 7.10 -1.58 -16.34
C VAL A 484 7.07 -2.95 -15.68
N PHE A 485 7.70 -3.09 -14.53
CA PHE A 485 7.76 -4.31 -13.74
C PHE A 485 6.67 -4.31 -12.67
N GLN A 486 6.00 -5.44 -12.49
CA GLN A 486 4.95 -5.61 -11.49
C GLN A 486 4.87 -7.04 -10.96
N GLY A 487 4.86 -7.19 -9.66
CA GLY A 487 4.39 -8.43 -9.04
C GLY A 487 2.87 -8.42 -8.89
N THR A 488 2.23 -9.57 -9.00
CA THR A 488 0.77 -9.66 -8.97
C THR A 488 0.26 -10.39 -7.74
N GLY A 489 -0.97 -10.11 -7.35
CA GLY A 489 -1.61 -10.76 -6.21
C GLY A 489 -1.87 -12.25 -6.44
N ASP A 490 -1.88 -12.71 -7.70
CA ASP A 490 -2.02 -14.10 -8.10
C ASP A 490 -0.68 -14.86 -8.20
N GLY A 491 0.39 -14.29 -7.69
CA GLY A 491 1.68 -14.98 -7.57
C GLY A 491 2.52 -15.00 -8.84
N ARG A 492 2.34 -14.03 -9.73
CA ARG A 492 3.20 -13.84 -10.92
C ARG A 492 4.09 -12.61 -10.76
N PHE A 493 5.22 -12.63 -11.44
CA PHE A 493 6.00 -11.45 -11.76
C PHE A 493 5.91 -11.20 -13.25
N GLN A 494 5.50 -10.00 -13.66
CA GLN A 494 5.30 -9.63 -15.06
C GLN A 494 6.04 -8.36 -15.43
N VAL A 495 6.33 -8.23 -16.71
CA VAL A 495 6.95 -7.04 -17.30
C VAL A 495 6.10 -6.60 -18.49
N LEU A 496 5.66 -5.35 -18.43
CA LEU A 496 4.82 -4.73 -19.44
C LEU A 496 5.64 -3.80 -20.32
N ASP A 497 5.25 -3.66 -21.55
CA ASP A 497 5.67 -2.58 -22.46
C ASP A 497 5.07 -1.25 -21.95
N ASP A 498 5.90 -0.27 -21.64
CA ASP A 498 5.50 1.01 -21.06
C ASP A 498 4.61 1.86 -22.00
N ALA A 499 4.76 1.67 -23.31
CA ALA A 499 4.00 2.41 -24.31
C ALA A 499 2.59 1.85 -24.55
N THR A 500 2.42 0.52 -24.41
CA THR A 500 1.21 -0.19 -24.85
C THR A 500 0.50 -1.01 -23.76
N GLY A 501 1.16 -1.28 -22.64
CA GLY A 501 0.65 -2.15 -21.58
C GLY A 501 0.65 -3.65 -21.92
N LYS A 502 1.21 -4.04 -23.09
CA LYS A 502 1.32 -5.44 -23.45
C LYS A 502 2.30 -6.16 -22.55
N THR A 503 1.93 -7.34 -22.04
CA THR A 503 2.85 -8.21 -21.30
C THR A 503 3.93 -8.75 -22.25
N LEU A 504 5.19 -8.40 -21.97
CA LEU A 504 6.36 -8.86 -22.73
C LEU A 504 6.98 -10.12 -22.11
N TRP A 505 6.88 -10.25 -20.79
CA TRP A 505 7.40 -11.39 -20.05
C TRP A 505 6.56 -11.60 -18.79
N SER A 506 6.36 -12.85 -18.38
CA SER A 506 5.68 -13.20 -17.14
C SER A 506 6.11 -14.57 -16.66
N HIS A 507 6.25 -14.73 -15.34
CA HIS A 507 6.57 -15.99 -14.70
C HIS A 507 5.83 -16.16 -13.37
N GLU A 508 5.39 -17.39 -13.08
CA GLU A 508 4.81 -17.76 -11.78
C GLU A 508 5.93 -17.83 -10.73
N ILE A 509 5.79 -17.09 -9.63
CA ILE A 509 6.76 -17.05 -8.53
C ILE A 509 6.20 -17.59 -7.22
N GLY A 510 4.95 -18.04 -7.23
CA GLY A 510 4.30 -18.82 -6.17
C GLY A 510 3.83 -18.05 -4.94
N GLY A 511 4.14 -16.78 -4.81
CA GLY A 511 3.73 -15.95 -3.67
C GLY A 511 3.08 -14.64 -4.11
N ALA A 512 1.99 -14.24 -3.47
CA ALA A 512 1.37 -12.94 -3.72
C ALA A 512 2.39 -11.81 -3.53
N VAL A 513 2.33 -10.80 -4.39
CA VAL A 513 3.21 -9.63 -4.32
C VAL A 513 2.39 -8.37 -4.05
N ARG A 514 2.86 -7.58 -3.08
CA ARG A 514 2.33 -6.25 -2.78
C ARG A 514 3.43 -5.18 -2.83
N ALA A 515 4.68 -5.56 -2.56
CA ALA A 515 5.83 -4.68 -2.67
C ALA A 515 6.09 -4.25 -4.14
N ALA A 516 6.64 -3.07 -4.33
CA ALA A 516 7.19 -2.69 -5.63
C ALA A 516 8.60 -3.29 -5.80
N PRO A 517 8.99 -3.67 -7.02
CA PRO A 517 10.37 -4.03 -7.31
C PRO A 517 11.32 -2.85 -7.19
N SER A 518 12.60 -3.13 -6.95
CA SER A 518 13.71 -2.19 -7.10
C SER A 518 14.73 -2.72 -8.12
N THR A 519 15.56 -1.85 -8.70
CA THR A 519 16.57 -2.26 -9.67
C THR A 519 17.89 -1.54 -9.44
N VAL A 520 18.99 -2.30 -9.57
CA VAL A 520 20.34 -1.81 -9.33
C VAL A 520 21.33 -2.40 -10.32
N MET A 521 22.46 -1.72 -10.46
CA MET A 521 23.60 -2.18 -11.23
C MET A 521 24.69 -2.67 -10.29
N ILE A 522 25.12 -3.92 -10.40
CA ILE A 522 26.21 -4.50 -9.65
C ILE A 522 27.17 -5.17 -10.61
N ASP A 523 28.44 -4.75 -10.61
CA ASP A 523 29.52 -5.29 -11.46
C ASP A 523 29.13 -5.37 -12.96
N GLY A 524 28.37 -4.38 -13.46
CA GLY A 524 27.94 -4.32 -14.86
C GLY A 524 26.71 -5.16 -15.19
N GLU A 525 26.12 -5.87 -14.24
CA GLU A 525 24.86 -6.60 -14.40
C GLU A 525 23.71 -5.84 -13.74
N GLN A 526 22.58 -5.73 -14.42
CA GLN A 526 21.35 -5.15 -13.85
C GLN A 526 20.55 -6.24 -13.13
N TYR A 527 20.27 -6.01 -11.85
CA TYR A 527 19.38 -6.84 -11.03
C TYR A 527 18.05 -6.16 -10.81
N VAL A 528 16.98 -6.94 -10.82
CA VAL A 528 15.65 -6.52 -10.34
C VAL A 528 15.32 -7.36 -9.11
N LEU A 529 15.06 -6.69 -7.99
CA LEU A 529 14.79 -7.30 -6.70
C LEU A 529 13.29 -7.22 -6.40
N LEU A 530 12.73 -8.31 -5.88
CA LEU A 530 11.31 -8.43 -5.58
C LEU A 530 11.09 -9.16 -4.26
N ALA A 531 10.34 -8.55 -3.35
CA ALA A 531 9.87 -9.22 -2.14
C ALA A 531 8.49 -9.83 -2.38
N THR A 532 8.33 -11.10 -2.02
CA THR A 532 7.05 -11.81 -2.05
C THR A 532 6.60 -12.13 -0.65
N GLY A 533 5.30 -12.30 -0.45
CA GLY A 533 4.81 -12.70 0.84
C GLY A 533 3.50 -13.44 0.77
N THR A 534 3.32 -14.31 1.73
CA THR A 534 2.03 -14.88 2.08
C THR A 534 1.65 -14.37 3.46
N GLY A 535 0.42 -14.50 3.85
CA GLY A 535 -0.04 -14.00 5.12
C GLY A 535 -1.06 -12.87 4.94
N THR A 536 -1.61 -12.42 6.05
CA THR A 536 -2.75 -11.51 6.06
C THR A 536 -2.44 -10.18 5.38
N ALA A 537 -1.24 -9.62 5.61
CA ALA A 537 -0.85 -8.35 5.00
C ALA A 537 -0.76 -8.44 3.47
N ALA A 538 -0.19 -9.52 2.93
CA ALA A 538 -0.09 -9.73 1.49
C ALA A 538 -1.47 -10.00 0.85
N ALA A 539 -2.40 -10.60 1.59
CA ALA A 539 -3.73 -10.95 1.12
C ALA A 539 -4.79 -9.86 1.30
N THR A 540 -4.53 -8.86 2.16
CA THR A 540 -5.48 -7.77 2.42
C THR A 540 -5.86 -7.06 1.12
N GLY A 541 -7.15 -6.86 0.92
CA GLY A 541 -7.69 -6.26 -0.31
C GLY A 541 -7.97 -7.23 -1.45
N SER A 542 -7.50 -8.48 -1.38
CA SER A 542 -7.86 -9.55 -2.32
C SER A 542 -8.96 -10.46 -1.78
N LEU A 543 -9.59 -10.08 -0.67
CA LEU A 543 -10.51 -10.88 0.11
C LEU A 543 -11.77 -11.32 -0.65
N ASN A 544 -12.17 -10.53 -1.62
CA ASN A 544 -13.40 -10.70 -2.38
C ASN A 544 -13.24 -11.57 -3.63
N SER A 545 -12.05 -12.15 -3.84
CA SER A 545 -11.73 -12.94 -5.04
C SER A 545 -11.51 -14.40 -4.68
N ASP A 546 -12.26 -15.31 -5.29
CA ASP A 546 -12.02 -16.75 -5.19
C ASP A 546 -10.61 -17.11 -5.64
N ALA A 547 -10.09 -16.41 -6.67
CA ALA A 547 -8.73 -16.55 -7.12
C ALA A 547 -7.71 -16.18 -6.05
N ALA A 548 -7.93 -15.07 -5.34
CA ALA A 548 -7.06 -14.67 -4.22
C ALA A 548 -7.09 -15.70 -3.08
N SER A 549 -8.25 -16.25 -2.78
CA SER A 549 -8.40 -17.29 -1.75
C SER A 549 -7.65 -18.57 -2.13
N ALA A 550 -7.69 -18.99 -3.40
CA ALA A 550 -6.97 -20.15 -3.89
C ALA A 550 -5.43 -19.97 -3.88
N LEU A 551 -4.97 -18.73 -4.10
CA LEU A 551 -3.54 -18.39 -4.19
C LEU A 551 -2.91 -17.95 -2.86
N ARG A 552 -3.67 -17.89 -1.78
CA ARG A 552 -3.15 -17.69 -0.43
C ARG A 552 -2.32 -18.86 0.07
N ALA A 553 -1.86 -19.67 -0.89
CA ALA A 553 -0.98 -20.79 -0.63
C ALA A 553 0.24 -20.34 0.17
N ARG A 554 0.61 -21.11 1.08
CA ARG A 554 1.61 -21.12 2.11
C ARG A 554 3.05 -20.98 1.63
N THR A 555 3.29 -20.20 0.57
CA THR A 555 4.64 -19.91 0.14
C THR A 555 5.30 -19.03 1.19
N PRO A 556 6.41 -19.43 1.79
CA PRO A 556 7.14 -18.59 2.74
C PRO A 556 7.50 -17.25 2.11
N PRO A 557 7.58 -16.17 2.91
CA PRO A 557 8.09 -14.90 2.42
C PRO A 557 9.48 -15.04 1.83
N ARG A 558 9.69 -14.49 0.62
CA ARG A 558 10.94 -14.63 -0.13
C ARG A 558 11.41 -13.29 -0.68
N LEU A 559 12.72 -13.18 -0.80
CA LEU A 559 13.37 -12.17 -1.62
C LEU A 559 13.93 -12.87 -2.86
N LEU A 560 13.61 -12.32 -4.03
CA LEU A 560 14.03 -12.83 -5.33
C LEU A 560 14.84 -11.77 -6.07
N ALA A 561 15.85 -12.18 -6.83
CA ALA A 561 16.60 -11.35 -7.73
C ALA A 561 16.57 -11.90 -9.15
N PHE A 562 16.29 -11.04 -10.09
CA PHE A 562 16.23 -11.37 -11.52
C PHE A 562 17.32 -10.62 -12.28
N LYS A 563 17.86 -11.26 -13.34
CA LYS A 563 18.77 -10.63 -14.30
C LYS A 563 18.64 -11.28 -15.67
N VAL A 564 19.15 -10.64 -16.71
CA VAL A 564 19.25 -11.26 -18.03
C VAL A 564 20.15 -12.49 -17.96
N GLY A 565 19.69 -13.59 -18.50
CA GLY A 565 20.43 -14.87 -18.48
C GLY A 565 20.49 -15.53 -17.10
N GLY A 566 19.63 -15.15 -16.16
CA GLY A 566 19.50 -15.86 -14.89
C GLY A 566 19.01 -17.30 -15.10
N THR A 567 19.65 -18.27 -14.42
CA THR A 567 19.41 -19.72 -14.64
C THR A 567 19.06 -20.46 -13.35
N GLN A 568 18.90 -19.74 -12.23
CA GLN A 568 18.48 -20.36 -10.99
C GLN A 568 17.09 -20.97 -11.14
N GLU A 569 16.90 -22.19 -10.69
CA GLU A 569 15.58 -22.80 -10.61
C GLU A 569 14.67 -22.03 -9.67
N TYR A 570 13.40 -21.88 -10.06
CA TYR A 570 12.41 -21.24 -9.23
C TYR A 570 12.12 -22.08 -8.00
N PRO A 571 11.85 -21.46 -6.85
CA PRO A 571 11.52 -22.20 -5.65
C PRO A 571 10.27 -23.03 -5.87
N PRO A 572 10.20 -24.24 -5.29
CA PRO A 572 9.02 -25.06 -5.39
C PRO A 572 7.81 -24.33 -4.80
N PHE A 573 6.66 -24.46 -5.48
CA PHE A 573 5.40 -24.03 -4.91
C PHE A 573 5.05 -24.89 -3.70
N ALA A 574 4.40 -24.29 -2.70
CA ALA A 574 3.84 -25.08 -1.62
C ALA A 574 2.84 -26.09 -2.21
N GLN A 575 3.03 -27.36 -1.89
CA GLN A 575 2.06 -28.38 -2.28
C GLN A 575 0.77 -28.16 -1.46
N ALA A 576 -0.38 -28.31 -2.12
CA ALA A 576 -1.67 -28.29 -1.44
C ALA A 576 -1.67 -29.34 -0.32
N GLN A 577 -1.90 -28.91 0.92
CA GLN A 577 -2.08 -29.86 2.01
C GLN A 577 -3.41 -30.60 1.83
N LYS A 578 -3.40 -31.91 2.05
CA LYS A 578 -4.63 -32.67 2.10
C LYS A 578 -5.41 -32.22 3.34
N VAL A 579 -6.62 -31.70 3.13
CA VAL A 579 -7.50 -31.31 4.22
C VAL A 579 -7.98 -32.56 4.93
N ALA A 580 -7.77 -32.65 6.25
CA ALA A 580 -8.31 -33.76 7.05
C ALA A 580 -9.84 -33.65 7.14
N ALA A 581 -10.51 -34.79 7.26
CA ALA A 581 -11.95 -34.79 7.52
C ALA A 581 -12.27 -34.03 8.81
N PRO A 582 -13.19 -33.07 8.79
CA PRO A 582 -13.63 -32.40 10.01
C PRO A 582 -14.19 -33.39 11.04
N VAL A 583 -13.93 -33.15 12.31
CA VAL A 583 -14.49 -33.98 13.40
C VAL A 583 -16.00 -33.77 13.53
N THR A 584 -16.47 -32.53 13.32
CA THR A 584 -17.89 -32.20 13.33
C THR A 584 -18.56 -32.62 12.03
N PRO A 585 -19.69 -33.32 12.05
CA PRO A 585 -20.42 -33.66 10.84
C PRO A 585 -20.86 -32.45 10.04
N ARG A 586 -21.08 -32.64 8.72
CA ARG A 586 -21.62 -31.61 7.83
C ARG A 586 -22.95 -31.07 8.41
N GLN A 587 -23.08 -29.77 8.35
CA GLN A 587 -24.21 -29.02 8.91
C GLN A 587 -25.27 -28.75 7.83
N PRO A 588 -26.53 -28.41 8.24
CA PRO A 588 -27.58 -28.05 7.28
C PRO A 588 -27.16 -26.87 6.35
N GLU A 589 -27.41 -27.04 5.05
CA GLU A 589 -27.03 -26.05 4.03
C GLU A 589 -27.70 -24.70 4.22
N GLU A 590 -28.97 -24.68 4.69
CA GLU A 590 -29.69 -23.43 4.97
C GLU A 590 -29.00 -22.63 6.08
N ALA A 591 -28.57 -23.28 7.15
CA ALA A 591 -27.81 -22.65 8.21
C ALA A 591 -26.44 -22.16 7.71
N ALA A 592 -25.76 -22.95 6.90
CA ALA A 592 -24.47 -22.58 6.31
C ALA A 592 -24.59 -21.37 5.37
N ALA A 593 -25.66 -21.25 4.61
CA ALA A 593 -25.90 -20.09 3.74
C ALA A 593 -26.08 -18.79 4.54
N ILE A 594 -26.83 -18.82 5.64
CA ILE A 594 -26.95 -17.70 6.58
C ILE A 594 -25.58 -17.39 7.21
N GLY A 595 -24.86 -18.43 7.62
CA GLY A 595 -23.53 -18.29 8.21
C GLY A 595 -22.50 -17.67 7.29
N LYS A 596 -22.57 -17.95 5.99
CA LYS A 596 -21.76 -17.29 4.96
C LYS A 596 -21.99 -15.78 4.97
N GLN A 597 -23.24 -15.35 4.89
CA GLN A 597 -23.60 -13.93 4.89
C GLN A 597 -23.11 -13.23 6.17
N LEU A 598 -23.29 -13.85 7.34
CA LEU A 598 -22.82 -13.31 8.60
C LEU A 598 -21.28 -13.23 8.67
N PHE A 599 -20.58 -14.25 8.21
CA PHE A 599 -19.12 -14.30 8.19
C PHE A 599 -18.53 -13.19 7.31
N GLU A 600 -19.14 -12.95 6.15
CA GLU A 600 -18.73 -11.89 5.22
C GLU A 600 -19.10 -10.51 5.77
N ALA A 601 -20.31 -10.30 6.23
CA ALA A 601 -20.82 -9.01 6.71
C ALA A 601 -20.17 -8.54 8.01
N SER A 602 -19.73 -9.46 8.86
CA SER A 602 -19.12 -9.13 10.17
C SER A 602 -17.60 -8.93 10.10
N GLY A 603 -17.01 -8.88 8.90
CA GLY A 603 -15.58 -8.63 8.71
C GLY A 603 -14.68 -9.82 9.08
N CYS A 604 -15.21 -11.01 9.33
CA CYS A 604 -14.41 -12.21 9.62
C CYS A 604 -13.47 -12.54 8.46
N VAL A 605 -13.90 -12.23 7.23
CA VAL A 605 -13.12 -12.41 5.99
C VAL A 605 -11.82 -11.60 5.98
N GLU A 606 -11.77 -10.47 6.68
CA GLU A 606 -10.57 -9.60 6.73
C GLU A 606 -9.35 -10.34 7.29
N CYS A 607 -9.59 -11.25 8.22
CA CYS A 607 -8.55 -12.05 8.84
C CYS A 607 -8.53 -13.48 8.31
N HIS A 608 -9.70 -14.13 8.25
CA HIS A 608 -9.78 -15.54 7.91
C HIS A 608 -9.94 -15.83 6.43
N GLY A 609 -10.06 -14.80 5.58
CA GLY A 609 -10.23 -14.92 4.14
C GLY A 609 -11.63 -15.42 3.74
N LEU A 610 -11.94 -15.33 2.44
CA LEU A 610 -13.14 -15.96 1.90
C LEU A 610 -13.12 -17.46 2.21
N HIS A 611 -14.28 -18.01 2.50
CA HIS A 611 -14.44 -19.42 2.83
C HIS A 611 -13.66 -19.90 4.08
N GLY A 612 -13.14 -18.98 4.92
CA GLY A 612 -12.29 -19.34 6.06
C GLY A 612 -10.88 -19.76 5.66
N ASN A 613 -10.49 -19.54 4.41
CA ASN A 613 -9.16 -19.83 3.88
C ASN A 613 -8.22 -18.65 4.10
N SER A 614 -7.66 -18.54 5.30
CA SER A 614 -6.71 -17.47 5.62
C SER A 614 -5.39 -17.62 4.83
N ALA A 615 -4.72 -16.49 4.61
CA ALA A 615 -3.41 -16.47 3.97
C ALA A 615 -2.27 -17.05 4.85
N GLY A 616 -2.58 -17.67 5.97
CA GLY A 616 -1.59 -18.20 6.90
C GLY A 616 -1.07 -17.16 7.90
N GLY A 617 0.16 -17.31 8.36
CA GLY A 617 0.71 -16.50 9.43
C GLY A 617 0.13 -16.88 10.80
N ARG A 618 -0.26 -15.87 11.60
CA ARG A 618 -0.83 -16.09 12.94
C ARG A 618 -2.34 -16.30 12.95
N VAL A 619 -3.01 -16.09 11.82
CA VAL A 619 -4.45 -16.31 11.69
C VAL A 619 -4.68 -17.77 11.27
N PRO A 620 -5.43 -18.54 12.07
CA PRO A 620 -5.72 -19.92 11.71
C PRO A 620 -6.50 -19.98 10.39
N ASN A 621 -6.06 -20.87 9.52
CA ASN A 621 -6.81 -21.24 8.34
C ASN A 621 -7.91 -22.22 8.76
N LEU A 622 -9.15 -21.76 8.75
CA LEU A 622 -10.29 -22.49 9.29
C LEU A 622 -10.72 -23.69 8.41
N ILE A 623 -10.24 -23.75 7.17
CA ILE A 623 -10.42 -24.93 6.30
C ILE A 623 -9.56 -26.11 6.79
N TYR A 624 -8.32 -25.84 7.19
CA TYR A 624 -7.38 -26.87 7.63
C TYR A 624 -7.44 -27.14 9.13
N ALA A 625 -7.88 -26.17 9.89
CA ALA A 625 -8.07 -26.25 11.33
C ALA A 625 -9.45 -25.71 11.71
N PRO A 626 -10.53 -26.36 11.27
CA PRO A 626 -11.88 -25.94 11.63
C PRO A 626 -12.06 -26.04 13.15
N PRO A 627 -12.96 -25.22 13.73
CA PRO A 627 -13.29 -25.34 15.15
C PRO A 627 -13.67 -26.79 15.48
N PRO A 628 -13.10 -27.40 16.53
CA PRO A 628 -13.34 -28.81 16.85
C PRO A 628 -14.78 -29.09 17.25
N ASN A 629 -15.45 -28.11 17.86
CA ASN A 629 -16.86 -28.17 18.27
C ASN A 629 -17.43 -26.77 18.43
N TYR A 630 -18.75 -26.68 18.60
CA TYR A 630 -19.45 -25.40 18.72
C TYR A 630 -19.08 -24.64 20.02
N GLU A 631 -18.92 -25.31 21.15
CA GLU A 631 -18.59 -24.69 22.43
C GLU A 631 -17.24 -23.95 22.39
N PHE A 632 -16.23 -24.59 21.80
CA PHE A 632 -14.93 -23.95 21.56
C PHE A 632 -15.07 -22.74 20.63
N PHE A 633 -15.78 -22.88 19.53
CA PHE A 633 -16.02 -21.80 18.57
C PHE A 633 -16.74 -20.62 19.24
N GLU A 634 -17.83 -20.87 19.94
CA GLU A 634 -18.59 -19.84 20.64
C GLU A 634 -17.71 -19.08 21.65
N THR A 635 -16.94 -19.80 22.45
CA THR A 635 -16.04 -19.20 23.43
C THR A 635 -15.02 -18.28 22.76
N VAL A 636 -14.38 -18.74 21.68
CA VAL A 636 -13.37 -17.96 20.95
C VAL A 636 -13.98 -16.72 20.31
N VAL A 637 -15.17 -16.83 19.72
CA VAL A 637 -15.81 -15.69 19.05
C VAL A 637 -16.31 -14.66 20.06
N ARG A 638 -16.93 -15.09 21.14
CA ARG A 638 -17.47 -14.16 22.16
C ARG A 638 -16.39 -13.46 22.98
N GLN A 639 -15.32 -14.17 23.32
CA GLN A 639 -14.27 -13.65 24.20
C GLN A 639 -13.08 -13.09 23.46
N GLY A 640 -12.98 -13.41 22.15
CA GLY A 640 -11.78 -13.18 21.39
C GLY A 640 -10.68 -14.18 21.73
N ALA A 641 -9.62 -14.18 20.98
CA ALA A 641 -8.45 -15.03 21.21
C ALA A 641 -7.17 -14.20 21.24
N LEU A 642 -6.49 -14.21 22.37
CA LEU A 642 -5.14 -13.64 22.50
C LEU A 642 -4.11 -14.62 21.94
N SER A 643 -3.35 -14.24 20.92
CA SER A 643 -2.24 -15.05 20.48
C SER A 643 -1.04 -14.86 21.42
N LYS A 644 -0.24 -15.93 21.66
CA LYS A 644 1.08 -15.83 22.31
C LYS A 644 1.97 -14.93 21.44
N GLY A 645 2.16 -13.69 21.80
CA GLY A 645 2.87 -12.70 21.02
C GLY A 645 2.06 -11.46 20.67
N GLY A 646 0.85 -11.33 21.25
CA GLY A 646 -0.06 -10.19 21.15
C GLY A 646 -0.69 -10.05 19.75
N GLY A 647 -1.85 -9.47 19.70
CA GLY A 647 -2.74 -9.48 18.54
C GLY A 647 -3.58 -10.75 18.55
N GLY A 648 -4.86 -10.62 18.57
CA GLY A 648 -5.79 -11.74 18.64
C GLY A 648 -7.05 -11.43 17.85
N MET A 649 -7.89 -12.42 17.73
CA MET A 649 -9.24 -12.26 17.24
C MET A 649 -9.99 -11.30 18.19
N PRO A 650 -10.65 -10.25 17.71
CA PRO A 650 -11.49 -9.40 18.55
C PRO A 650 -12.66 -10.22 19.14
N ALA A 651 -13.22 -9.74 20.25
CA ALA A 651 -14.41 -10.30 20.83
C ALA A 651 -15.66 -9.82 20.09
N PHE A 652 -16.57 -10.71 19.79
CA PHE A 652 -17.88 -10.43 19.18
C PHE A 652 -18.98 -10.84 20.18
N ALA A 653 -19.01 -10.16 21.32
CA ALA A 653 -19.90 -10.50 22.44
C ALA A 653 -21.41 -10.38 22.12
N ASP A 654 -21.74 -9.53 21.14
CA ASP A 654 -23.13 -9.19 20.78
C ASP A 654 -23.78 -10.16 19.78
N PHE A 655 -23.04 -11.15 19.28
CA PHE A 655 -23.63 -12.16 18.42
C PHE A 655 -24.65 -13.03 19.17
N THR A 656 -25.80 -13.24 18.56
CA THR A 656 -26.79 -14.20 19.10
C THR A 656 -26.30 -15.63 18.91
N ASP A 657 -26.86 -16.56 19.69
CA ASP A 657 -26.55 -17.99 19.53
C ASP A 657 -26.84 -18.49 18.12
N ASP A 658 -27.92 -18.00 17.51
CA ASP A 658 -28.31 -18.39 16.15
C ASP A 658 -27.29 -17.86 15.11
N HIS A 659 -26.78 -16.64 15.29
CA HIS A 659 -25.68 -16.12 14.45
C HIS A 659 -24.44 -16.99 14.55
N LEU A 660 -24.03 -17.36 15.74
CA LEU A 660 -22.85 -18.19 15.99
C LEU A 660 -23.00 -19.60 15.42
N LYS A 661 -24.20 -20.23 15.62
CA LYS A 661 -24.50 -21.55 15.04
C LYS A 661 -24.45 -21.52 13.51
N ALA A 662 -24.97 -20.46 12.90
CA ALA A 662 -24.94 -20.29 11.44
C ALA A 662 -23.51 -20.16 10.92
N ILE A 663 -22.68 -19.30 11.52
CA ILE A 663 -21.26 -19.14 11.14
C ILE A 663 -20.49 -20.45 11.35
N PHE A 664 -20.72 -21.16 12.45
CA PHE A 664 -20.11 -22.47 12.70
C PHE A 664 -20.51 -23.51 11.64
N ALA A 665 -21.78 -23.53 11.24
CA ALA A 665 -22.26 -24.40 10.18
C ALA A 665 -21.56 -24.11 8.85
N TYR A 666 -21.43 -22.85 8.51
CA TYR A 666 -20.71 -22.42 7.29
C TYR A 666 -19.26 -22.90 7.29
N LEU A 667 -18.49 -22.58 8.33
CA LEU A 667 -17.08 -22.96 8.42
C LEU A 667 -16.86 -24.47 8.43
N THR A 668 -17.73 -25.22 9.08
CA THR A 668 -17.72 -26.69 9.09
C THR A 668 -17.94 -27.25 7.68
N ASN A 669 -18.92 -26.71 6.94
CA ASN A 669 -19.21 -27.14 5.58
C ASN A 669 -18.08 -26.76 4.60
N GLN A 670 -17.45 -25.58 4.76
CA GLN A 670 -16.29 -25.21 3.95
C GLN A 670 -15.10 -26.18 4.15
N ALA A 671 -14.85 -26.60 5.39
CA ALA A 671 -13.80 -27.59 5.65
C ALA A 671 -14.14 -28.99 5.05
N TRP A 672 -15.41 -29.39 5.07
CA TRP A 672 -15.88 -30.61 4.40
C TRP A 672 -15.73 -30.52 2.87
N ASP A 673 -16.12 -29.39 2.26
CA ASP A 673 -15.99 -29.16 0.82
C ASP A 673 -14.52 -29.23 0.40
N ALA A 674 -13.63 -28.63 1.18
CA ALA A 674 -12.20 -28.72 0.92
C ALA A 674 -11.64 -30.16 1.08
N HIS A 675 -12.11 -30.91 2.10
CA HIS A 675 -11.74 -32.32 2.29
C HIS A 675 -12.18 -33.20 1.11
N GLU A 676 -13.37 -32.95 0.58
CA GLU A 676 -13.94 -33.69 -0.56
C GLU A 676 -13.45 -33.17 -1.93
N GLY A 677 -12.58 -32.14 -1.95
CA GLY A 677 -12.09 -31.54 -3.19
C GLY A 677 -13.14 -30.74 -3.95
N LYS A 678 -14.20 -30.30 -3.28
CA LYS A 678 -15.31 -29.51 -3.86
C LYS A 678 -15.16 -27.99 -3.67
N GLY A 679 -14.30 -27.57 -2.75
CA GLY A 679 -14.07 -26.17 -2.41
C GLY A 679 -12.89 -25.57 -3.17
N PRO A 680 -12.58 -24.28 -2.94
CA PRO A 680 -11.37 -23.66 -3.46
C PRO A 680 -10.14 -24.36 -2.86
N VAL A 681 -9.62 -25.32 -3.62
CA VAL A 681 -8.46 -26.13 -3.22
C VAL A 681 -7.21 -25.29 -3.47
N GLU A 682 -6.32 -25.22 -2.47
CA GLU A 682 -4.98 -24.67 -2.67
C GLU A 682 -4.32 -25.32 -3.88
N GLY A 683 -3.79 -24.49 -4.79
CA GLY A 683 -3.02 -24.96 -5.94
C GLY A 683 -3.81 -25.32 -7.19
N THR A 684 -5.11 -25.07 -7.26
CA THR A 684 -5.81 -25.12 -8.54
C THR A 684 -5.36 -23.96 -9.41
N ARG A 685 -4.58 -24.28 -10.45
CA ARG A 685 -4.18 -23.30 -11.46
C ARG A 685 -5.42 -22.75 -12.14
N TRP A 686 -5.60 -21.45 -12.09
CA TRP A 686 -6.57 -20.78 -12.94
C TRP A 686 -6.08 -20.91 -14.39
N ASN A 687 -6.81 -21.65 -15.19
CA ASN A 687 -6.66 -21.55 -16.62
C ASN A 687 -7.17 -20.16 -17.03
N THR A 688 -6.27 -19.20 -17.11
CA THR A 688 -6.56 -17.94 -17.81
C THR A 688 -6.84 -18.32 -19.27
N PRO A 689 -7.95 -17.89 -19.88
CA PRO A 689 -8.09 -17.93 -21.32
C PRO A 689 -6.93 -17.13 -21.92
N GLN A 690 -6.22 -17.75 -22.88
CA GLN A 690 -5.15 -17.13 -23.65
C GLN A 690 -5.65 -15.93 -24.44
#